data_7cf96cf9ad7336502c011fde7fae3975
#
_entry.id   7cf96cf9ad7336502c011fde7fae3975
#
_cell.length_a   1.000
_cell.length_b   1.000
_cell.length_c   1.000
_cell.angle_alpha   90.00
_cell.angle_beta   90.00
_cell.angle_gamma   90.00
#
_symmetry.space_group_name_H-M   'P 1'
#
loop_
_entity.id
_entity.type
_entity.pdbx_description
1 polymer ?
#
loop_
_entity_poly.entity_id
_entity_poly.type
_entity_poly.pdbx_seq_one_letter_code
_entity_poly.pdbx_strand_id
1 'polypeptide(L)'
;MAQQRFNEWSRLEEGERTTESFVNAVNADYFKLLDVLTIARSRKHITKYYGAASGTFPLRRPPLSFQTPIDARDELPPISELNDMIAQPTFAQYQLLSYVRSDQIRKYEERYSDTWGKSFDSQVHRTAAVANLMRVNVLKRMESSVSSFRITLGKILAGCRDLRDRLSSASSNVSYEYVGLAAEFDDEDAAEEFESGGKVRVDLRDVDALRLGQDLDYDIAKLEQLLGYAEAVTPERDAKLLRLRQFIEGKVSEPFNPGNRKLLVFSAFADTVDYLFEQLAGPLKAELGLECAKIHGDGCRTHSLKLRRVTFENVLARFSPRSKELPEAERAQGEIDIVFATDCISEGQNLQDCDCLVNYDIHWNPVRIIQRFGRIDRLGSANAQIQLVNFWPDIALDEYIQLEGRVKGRMALMDASATGEENVFESKASSEMNDLKYRSRQLRQLQDEVLDLEDISGGISITDFAFDDFRVELQRYAKEHPGLLETSPAGLHAVAPIPAELAGELAPGAIFCLRQNDEARDPKDSNPTFPYCLVYISQDGCKVTKHTQPKTALDVMRAACSSQTEPLLELCRQFNRQTRDGLCMGEYEDLLSQVVEEITGVQEDKGIESLFSLGEVGSGVTVGFDDYSLVSFLVLVEG
;
A
#
# COMPACT_ATOMS: atom_id res chain seq x y z
N MET A 1 -17.43 10.03 -4.19
CA MET A 1 -17.01 11.40 -3.80
C MET A 1 -15.64 11.39 -3.13
N ALA A 2 -15.40 10.70 -2.01
CA ALA A 2 -14.09 10.64 -1.35
C ALA A 2 -12.98 10.08 -2.27
N GLN A 3 -13.21 8.99 -2.99
CA GLN A 3 -12.27 8.42 -3.96
C GLN A 3 -11.90 9.41 -5.07
N GLN A 4 -12.88 10.16 -5.57
CA GLN A 4 -12.64 11.16 -6.62
C GLN A 4 -11.75 12.29 -6.09
N ARG A 5 -12.02 12.79 -4.86
CA ARG A 5 -11.20 13.82 -4.20
C ARG A 5 -9.79 13.32 -3.89
N PHE A 6 -9.65 12.07 -3.44
CA PHE A 6 -8.36 11.44 -3.27
C PHE A 6 -7.58 11.38 -4.58
N ASN A 7 -8.22 10.99 -5.67
CA ASN A 7 -7.60 10.95 -6.99
C ASN A 7 -7.20 12.35 -7.49
N GLU A 8 -7.98 13.39 -7.19
CA GLU A 8 -7.64 14.78 -7.50
C GLU A 8 -6.41 15.23 -6.68
N TRP A 9 -6.40 14.96 -5.39
CA TRP A 9 -5.28 15.28 -4.50
C TRP A 9 -3.99 14.53 -4.87
N SER A 10 -4.09 13.26 -5.23
CA SER A 10 -2.93 12.45 -5.63
C SER A 10 -2.25 12.93 -6.92
N ARG A 11 -2.92 13.81 -7.69
CA ARG A 11 -2.39 14.45 -8.91
C ARG A 11 -1.61 15.74 -8.65
N LEU A 12 -1.66 16.28 -7.45
CA LEU A 12 -0.90 17.47 -7.07
C LEU A 12 0.61 17.20 -7.14
N GLU A 13 1.41 18.23 -7.32
CA GLU A 13 2.87 18.13 -7.22
C GLU A 13 3.30 17.74 -5.80
N GLU A 14 4.47 17.12 -5.66
CA GLU A 14 4.94 16.54 -4.39
C GLU A 14 4.99 17.56 -3.24
N GLY A 15 5.37 18.81 -3.52
CA GLY A 15 5.37 19.90 -2.52
C GLY A 15 3.98 20.38 -2.10
N GLU A 16 2.95 20.08 -2.89
CA GLU A 16 1.56 20.46 -2.64
C GLU A 16 0.77 19.34 -1.94
N ARG A 17 1.31 18.11 -1.93
CA ARG A 17 0.71 16.96 -1.25
C ARG A 17 1.02 16.98 0.23
N THR A 18 0.36 17.87 0.94
CA THR A 18 0.47 17.98 2.40
C THR A 18 -0.76 17.38 3.08
N THR A 19 -0.64 17.07 4.36
CA THR A 19 -1.79 16.66 5.19
C THR A 19 -2.90 17.70 5.13
N GLU A 20 -2.53 18.97 5.09
CA GLU A 20 -3.44 20.11 4.99
C GLU A 20 -4.21 20.10 3.66
N SER A 21 -3.53 19.97 2.53
CA SER A 21 -4.18 19.91 1.21
C SER A 21 -5.10 18.70 1.08
N PHE A 22 -4.75 17.58 1.74
CA PHE A 22 -5.59 16.38 1.78
C PHE A 22 -6.86 16.60 2.62
N VAL A 23 -6.74 17.15 3.83
CA VAL A 23 -7.89 17.47 4.69
C VAL A 23 -8.85 18.43 4.00
N ASN A 24 -8.31 19.45 3.33
CA ASN A 24 -9.13 20.43 2.59
C ASN A 24 -9.82 19.81 1.36
N ALA A 25 -9.24 18.79 0.75
CA ALA A 25 -9.82 18.10 -0.39
C ALA A 25 -10.93 17.11 0.00
N VAL A 26 -10.82 16.50 1.19
CA VAL A 26 -11.74 15.47 1.68
C VAL A 26 -12.59 16.02 2.81
N ASN A 27 -13.91 15.80 2.77
CA ASN A 27 -14.86 16.34 3.76
C ASN A 27 -14.58 15.79 5.18
N ALA A 28 -14.75 16.65 6.21
CA ALA A 28 -14.61 16.32 7.63
C ALA A 28 -15.47 15.10 8.07
N ASP A 29 -16.62 14.89 7.46
CA ASP A 29 -17.48 13.74 7.76
C ASP A 29 -16.84 12.40 7.38
N TYR A 30 -15.96 12.38 6.38
CA TYR A 30 -15.19 11.20 6.02
C TYR A 30 -14.18 10.84 7.12
N PHE A 31 -13.50 11.83 7.69
CA PHE A 31 -12.55 11.61 8.80
C PHE A 31 -13.26 11.19 10.08
N LYS A 32 -14.42 11.76 10.38
CA LYS A 32 -15.27 11.31 11.51
C LYS A 32 -15.70 9.87 11.34
N LEU A 33 -16.08 9.47 10.12
CA LEU A 33 -16.47 8.10 9.82
C LEU A 33 -15.27 7.15 9.96
N LEU A 34 -14.11 7.53 9.45
CA LEU A 34 -12.87 6.76 9.59
C LEU A 34 -12.50 6.58 11.06
N ASP A 35 -12.50 7.65 11.85
CA ASP A 35 -12.17 7.65 13.28
C ASP A 35 -13.10 6.76 14.11
N VAL A 36 -14.38 6.65 13.71
CA VAL A 36 -15.35 5.77 14.39
C VAL A 36 -15.22 4.30 13.95
N LEU A 37 -14.87 4.05 12.69
CA LEU A 37 -14.87 2.71 12.11
C LEU A 37 -13.50 2.02 12.15
N THR A 38 -12.41 2.76 12.33
CA THR A 38 -11.05 2.21 12.26
C THR A 38 -10.25 2.51 13.54
N ILE A 39 -9.54 1.51 14.03
CA ILE A 39 -8.50 1.68 15.04
C ILE A 39 -7.16 1.50 14.30
N ALA A 40 -6.60 2.59 13.81
CA ALA A 40 -5.34 2.58 13.08
C ALA A 40 -4.17 2.84 14.03
N ARG A 41 -3.18 1.94 14.06
CA ARG A 41 -1.96 2.08 14.86
C ARG A 41 -0.77 1.63 14.04
N SER A 42 0.10 2.57 13.70
CA SER A 42 1.35 2.27 13.03
C SER A 42 2.45 1.85 14.01
N ARG A 43 3.50 1.22 13.48
CA ARG A 43 4.70 0.91 14.25
C ARG A 43 5.31 2.17 14.87
N LYS A 44 5.47 3.24 14.08
CA LYS A 44 6.00 4.54 14.54
C LYS A 44 5.16 5.09 15.69
N HIS A 45 3.85 5.03 15.55
CA HIS A 45 2.90 5.47 16.56
C HIS A 45 3.02 4.66 17.86
N ILE A 46 3.03 3.32 17.77
CA ILE A 46 3.17 2.44 18.94
C ILE A 46 4.51 2.67 19.64
N THR A 47 5.61 2.76 18.89
CA THR A 47 6.94 2.99 19.46
C THR A 47 7.05 4.34 20.16
N LYS A 48 6.45 5.39 19.58
CA LYS A 48 6.50 6.75 20.11
C LYS A 48 5.67 6.91 21.40
N TYR A 49 4.49 6.32 21.47
CA TYR A 49 3.50 6.63 22.52
C TYR A 49 3.28 5.52 23.55
N TYR A 50 3.55 4.26 23.21
CA TYR A 50 3.27 3.13 24.12
C TYR A 50 4.51 2.48 24.72
N GLY A 51 5.72 2.77 24.22
CA GLY A 51 6.99 2.35 24.79
C GLY A 51 7.08 0.88 25.22
N ALA A 52 7.88 0.61 26.27
CA ALA A 52 8.17 -0.73 26.74
C ALA A 52 6.96 -1.47 27.41
N ALA A 53 5.90 -0.76 27.76
CA ALA A 53 4.74 -1.36 28.43
C ALA A 53 3.88 -2.28 27.52
N SER A 54 3.96 -2.06 26.20
CA SER A 54 3.17 -2.79 25.20
C SER A 54 3.92 -3.94 24.51
N GLY A 55 5.21 -4.16 24.87
CA GLY A 55 6.12 -5.07 24.17
C GLY A 55 7.04 -4.31 23.22
N THR A 56 8.01 -5.02 22.65
CA THR A 56 8.97 -4.43 21.69
C THR A 56 8.78 -4.99 20.30
N PHE A 57 8.98 -4.15 19.29
CA PHE A 57 9.12 -4.61 17.91
C PHE A 57 10.52 -5.16 17.69
N PRO A 58 10.69 -6.16 16.81
CA PRO A 58 12.01 -6.62 16.42
C PRO A 58 12.78 -5.52 15.68
N LEU A 59 14.10 -5.51 15.80
CA LEU A 59 14.95 -4.60 15.04
C LEU A 59 14.90 -4.99 13.55
N ARG A 60 14.59 -4.04 12.68
CA ARG A 60 14.69 -4.21 11.23
C ARG A 60 16.15 -4.08 10.80
N ARG A 61 16.67 -5.13 10.17
CA ARG A 61 17.98 -5.04 9.51
C ARG A 61 17.82 -4.34 8.16
N PRO A 62 18.88 -3.68 7.65
CA PRO A 62 18.87 -3.20 6.26
C PRO A 62 18.50 -4.33 5.30
N PRO A 63 17.66 -4.08 4.28
CA PRO A 63 17.25 -5.12 3.34
C PRO A 63 18.46 -5.66 2.57
N LEU A 64 18.45 -6.96 2.30
CA LEU A 64 19.41 -7.58 1.40
C LEU A 64 18.83 -7.59 0.00
N SER A 65 19.50 -6.93 -0.93
CA SER A 65 19.11 -6.81 -2.33
C SER A 65 20.02 -7.66 -3.19
N PHE A 66 19.44 -8.66 -3.89
CA PHE A 66 20.16 -9.51 -4.83
C PHE A 66 19.72 -9.18 -6.26
N GLN A 67 20.68 -8.89 -7.11
CA GLN A 67 20.52 -8.90 -8.55
C GLN A 67 21.24 -10.14 -9.07
N THR A 68 20.53 -10.99 -9.79
CA THR A 68 21.09 -12.25 -10.32
C THR A 68 20.73 -12.37 -11.79
N PRO A 69 21.68 -12.78 -12.65
CA PRO A 69 21.36 -13.15 -14.02
C PRO A 69 20.37 -14.32 -14.03
N ILE A 70 19.72 -14.56 -15.16
CA ILE A 70 18.81 -15.70 -15.31
C ILE A 70 19.63 -17.00 -15.38
N ASP A 71 20.73 -16.97 -16.11
CA ASP A 71 21.59 -18.13 -16.38
C ASP A 71 22.96 -17.99 -15.71
N ALA A 72 23.34 -18.96 -14.88
CA ALA A 72 24.62 -18.96 -14.18
C ALA A 72 25.84 -19.08 -15.12
N ARG A 73 25.65 -19.48 -16.39
CA ARG A 73 26.69 -19.57 -17.39
C ARG A 73 26.78 -18.38 -18.33
N ASP A 74 25.82 -17.45 -18.20
CA ASP A 74 25.74 -16.26 -19.06
C ASP A 74 25.68 -16.62 -20.58
N GLU A 75 25.01 -17.74 -20.91
CA GLU A 75 24.83 -18.21 -22.28
C GLU A 75 23.48 -17.72 -22.87
N LEU A 76 22.59 -17.14 -22.04
CA LEU A 76 21.35 -16.53 -22.50
C LEU A 76 21.60 -15.12 -23.06
N PRO A 77 20.79 -14.69 -24.05
CA PRO A 77 20.76 -13.27 -24.40
C PRO A 77 20.47 -12.38 -23.19
N PRO A 78 21.02 -11.15 -23.16
CA PRO A 78 20.67 -10.19 -22.12
C PRO A 78 19.16 -9.96 -22.01
N ILE A 79 18.66 -9.63 -20.81
CA ILE A 79 17.22 -9.41 -20.57
C ILE A 79 16.63 -8.36 -21.52
N SER A 80 17.39 -7.31 -21.88
CA SER A 80 16.97 -6.32 -22.85
C SER A 80 16.69 -6.93 -24.22
N GLU A 81 17.55 -7.83 -24.69
CA GLU A 81 17.37 -8.53 -25.98
C GLU A 81 16.20 -9.54 -25.91
N LEU A 82 16.10 -10.29 -24.81
CA LEU A 82 14.95 -11.18 -24.57
C LEU A 82 13.62 -10.41 -24.54
N ASN A 83 13.61 -9.21 -23.96
CA ASN A 83 12.45 -8.32 -23.96
C ASN A 83 12.08 -7.87 -25.37
N ASP A 84 13.06 -7.48 -26.19
CA ASP A 84 12.82 -7.15 -27.59
C ASP A 84 12.28 -8.35 -28.38
N MET A 85 12.74 -9.57 -28.08
CA MET A 85 12.20 -10.80 -28.66
C MET A 85 10.76 -11.08 -28.20
N ILE A 86 10.41 -10.85 -26.94
CA ILE A 86 9.05 -10.97 -26.39
C ILE A 86 8.10 -9.94 -27.03
N ALA A 87 8.63 -8.79 -27.46
CA ALA A 87 7.85 -7.75 -28.14
C ALA A 87 7.50 -8.11 -29.60
N GLN A 88 8.22 -9.04 -30.24
CA GLN A 88 8.05 -9.37 -31.66
C GLN A 88 6.75 -10.14 -31.98
N PRO A 89 6.31 -11.17 -31.22
CA PRO A 89 5.07 -11.86 -31.50
C PRO A 89 3.88 -10.92 -31.56
N THR A 90 2.98 -11.15 -32.52
CA THR A 90 1.75 -10.40 -32.66
C THR A 90 0.71 -10.83 -31.62
N PHE A 91 0.86 -12.02 -31.06
CA PHE A 91 -0.14 -12.68 -30.21
C PHE A 91 -1.51 -12.77 -30.87
N ALA A 92 -1.51 -13.19 -32.14
CA ALA A 92 -2.68 -13.25 -33.02
C ALA A 92 -3.87 -14.01 -32.40
N GLN A 93 -3.60 -15.08 -31.63
CA GLN A 93 -4.64 -15.85 -30.92
C GLN A 93 -5.50 -15.01 -29.97
N TYR A 94 -4.96 -13.91 -29.43
CA TYR A 94 -5.67 -13.01 -28.50
C TYR A 94 -6.35 -11.84 -29.23
N GLN A 95 -6.15 -11.69 -30.54
CA GLN A 95 -6.64 -10.57 -31.35
C GLN A 95 -7.58 -11.00 -32.48
N LEU A 96 -8.30 -12.12 -32.33
CA LEU A 96 -9.12 -12.72 -33.41
C LEU A 96 -10.10 -11.74 -34.06
N LEU A 97 -10.66 -10.79 -33.31
CA LEU A 97 -11.58 -9.78 -33.85
C LEU A 97 -10.90 -8.89 -34.91
N SER A 98 -9.60 -8.65 -34.82
CA SER A 98 -8.85 -7.83 -35.80
C SER A 98 -8.69 -8.52 -37.16
N TYR A 99 -8.97 -9.83 -37.23
CA TYR A 99 -8.92 -10.62 -38.45
C TYR A 99 -10.28 -10.88 -39.06
N VAL A 100 -11.39 -10.42 -38.45
CA VAL A 100 -12.75 -10.55 -39.01
C VAL A 100 -12.83 -9.72 -40.28
N ARG A 101 -13.28 -10.35 -41.39
CA ARG A 101 -13.41 -9.67 -42.67
C ARG A 101 -14.46 -8.55 -42.58
N SER A 102 -14.21 -7.45 -43.29
CA SER A 102 -15.06 -6.26 -43.26
C SER A 102 -16.55 -6.53 -43.65
N ASP A 103 -16.79 -7.52 -44.53
CA ASP A 103 -18.13 -7.95 -44.92
C ASP A 103 -18.88 -8.73 -43.81
N GLN A 104 -18.17 -9.18 -42.75
CA GLN A 104 -18.73 -9.94 -41.63
C GLN A 104 -18.86 -9.12 -40.33
N ILE A 105 -18.30 -7.93 -40.24
CA ILE A 105 -18.29 -7.10 -39.03
C ILE A 105 -19.73 -6.90 -38.49
N ARG A 106 -20.66 -6.53 -39.38
CA ARG A 106 -22.05 -6.29 -39.01
C ARG A 106 -22.74 -7.49 -38.32
N LYS A 107 -22.38 -8.72 -38.69
CA LYS A 107 -22.86 -9.95 -38.05
C LYS A 107 -22.48 -10.02 -36.57
N TYR A 108 -21.28 -9.53 -36.23
CA TYR A 108 -20.79 -9.51 -34.84
C TYR A 108 -21.38 -8.34 -34.06
N GLU A 109 -21.53 -7.17 -34.64
CA GLU A 109 -22.22 -6.04 -34.04
C GLU A 109 -23.67 -6.40 -33.67
N GLU A 110 -24.43 -7.03 -34.59
CA GLU A 110 -25.80 -7.47 -34.33
C GLU A 110 -25.87 -8.57 -33.27
N ARG A 111 -24.92 -9.52 -33.26
CA ARG A 111 -24.87 -10.63 -32.30
C ARG A 111 -24.56 -10.18 -30.87
N TYR A 112 -23.75 -9.17 -30.70
CA TYR A 112 -23.24 -8.76 -29.41
C TYR A 112 -23.67 -7.33 -28.99
N SER A 113 -24.65 -6.74 -29.70
CA SER A 113 -25.18 -5.40 -29.42
C SER A 113 -25.54 -5.18 -27.95
N ASP A 114 -26.19 -6.15 -27.32
CA ASP A 114 -26.65 -6.07 -25.93
C ASP A 114 -25.51 -6.28 -24.91
N THR A 115 -24.44 -6.98 -25.29
CA THR A 115 -23.34 -7.34 -24.41
C THR A 115 -22.21 -6.33 -24.47
N TRP A 116 -21.96 -5.79 -25.66
CA TRP A 116 -20.80 -4.91 -25.85
C TRP A 116 -21.04 -3.45 -25.44
N GLY A 117 -22.27 -2.95 -25.59
CA GLY A 117 -22.59 -1.54 -25.28
C GLY A 117 -21.73 -0.50 -26.02
N LYS A 118 -20.77 -0.96 -26.84
CA LYS A 118 -19.77 -0.18 -27.58
C LYS A 118 -19.62 -0.77 -29.00
N SER A 119 -19.01 0.01 -29.91
CA SER A 119 -18.77 -0.39 -31.29
C SER A 119 -17.83 -1.59 -31.43
N PHE A 120 -17.87 -2.28 -32.58
CA PHE A 120 -16.96 -3.37 -32.93
C PHE A 120 -15.48 -2.91 -32.83
N ASP A 121 -15.15 -1.72 -33.31
CA ASP A 121 -13.81 -1.15 -33.25
C ASP A 121 -13.31 -1.05 -31.80
N SER A 122 -14.15 -0.66 -30.87
CA SER A 122 -13.84 -0.64 -29.44
C SER A 122 -13.43 -2.02 -28.90
N GLN A 123 -14.06 -3.09 -29.38
CA GLN A 123 -13.72 -4.47 -28.98
C GLN A 123 -12.42 -4.95 -29.65
N VAL A 124 -12.15 -4.54 -30.89
CA VAL A 124 -10.86 -4.80 -31.57
C VAL A 124 -9.71 -4.15 -30.78
N HIS A 125 -9.87 -2.89 -30.39
CA HIS A 125 -8.87 -2.20 -29.56
C HIS A 125 -8.65 -2.88 -28.22
N ARG A 126 -9.71 -3.39 -27.60
CA ARG A 126 -9.62 -4.14 -26.36
C ARG A 126 -8.82 -5.43 -26.51
N THR A 127 -9.02 -6.20 -27.60
CA THR A 127 -8.23 -7.42 -27.84
C THR A 127 -6.74 -7.11 -28.10
N ALA A 128 -6.44 -5.97 -28.72
CA ALA A 128 -5.06 -5.51 -28.88
C ALA A 128 -4.42 -5.12 -27.51
N ALA A 129 -5.18 -4.52 -26.60
CA ALA A 129 -4.72 -4.26 -25.23
C ALA A 129 -4.39 -5.55 -24.49
N VAL A 130 -5.20 -6.59 -24.66
CA VAL A 130 -4.95 -7.93 -24.13
C VAL A 130 -3.62 -8.51 -24.62
N ALA A 131 -3.31 -8.43 -25.91
CA ALA A 131 -2.04 -8.91 -26.46
C ALA A 131 -0.83 -8.19 -25.85
N ASN A 132 -0.95 -6.88 -25.58
CA ASN A 132 0.08 -6.12 -24.88
C ASN A 132 0.24 -6.57 -23.43
N LEU A 133 -0.86 -6.84 -22.74
CA LEU A 133 -0.84 -7.37 -21.38
C LEU A 133 -0.17 -8.75 -21.31
N MET A 134 -0.40 -9.60 -22.32
CA MET A 134 0.30 -10.90 -22.41
C MET A 134 1.82 -10.73 -22.55
N ARG A 135 2.30 -9.72 -23.26
CA ARG A 135 3.75 -9.41 -23.32
C ARG A 135 4.31 -9.09 -21.94
N VAL A 136 3.60 -8.24 -21.17
CA VAL A 136 4.00 -7.92 -19.78
C VAL A 136 3.99 -9.15 -18.91
N ASN A 137 2.94 -9.97 -19.00
CA ASN A 137 2.85 -11.20 -18.22
C ASN A 137 4.00 -12.17 -18.53
N VAL A 138 4.31 -12.36 -19.80
CA VAL A 138 5.45 -13.19 -20.23
C VAL A 138 6.77 -12.66 -19.67
N LEU A 139 6.97 -11.33 -19.67
CA LEU A 139 8.15 -10.68 -19.09
C LEU A 139 8.21 -10.88 -17.57
N LYS A 140 7.13 -10.60 -16.86
CA LYS A 140 7.03 -10.80 -15.38
C LYS A 140 7.34 -12.26 -15.00
N ARG A 141 6.85 -13.22 -15.77
CA ARG A 141 7.10 -14.63 -15.51
C ARG A 141 8.55 -15.02 -15.77
N MET A 142 9.19 -14.45 -16.78
CA MET A 142 10.64 -14.63 -17.03
C MET A 142 11.47 -14.12 -15.84
N GLU A 143 11.10 -12.97 -15.29
CA GLU A 143 11.77 -12.40 -14.11
C GLU A 143 11.52 -13.20 -12.84
N SER A 144 10.33 -13.77 -12.71
CA SER A 144 10.02 -14.61 -11.56
C SER A 144 10.85 -15.89 -11.57
N SER A 145 10.67 -16.73 -12.59
CA SER A 145 11.49 -17.94 -12.78
C SER A 145 11.49 -18.42 -14.23
N VAL A 146 12.59 -19.03 -14.67
CA VAL A 146 12.68 -19.65 -15.99
C VAL A 146 11.62 -20.74 -16.17
N SER A 147 11.27 -21.45 -15.10
CA SER A 147 10.22 -22.48 -15.11
C SER A 147 8.85 -21.88 -15.40
N SER A 148 8.47 -20.80 -14.74
CA SER A 148 7.19 -20.11 -14.98
C SER A 148 7.13 -19.54 -16.40
N PHE A 149 8.23 -18.94 -16.87
CA PHE A 149 8.38 -18.45 -18.25
C PHE A 149 8.16 -19.58 -19.27
N ARG A 150 8.84 -20.71 -19.11
CA ARG A 150 8.72 -21.89 -19.97
C ARG A 150 7.29 -22.44 -20.02
N ILE A 151 6.61 -22.56 -18.85
CA ILE A 151 5.23 -23.03 -18.77
C ILE A 151 4.30 -22.10 -19.54
N THR A 152 4.47 -20.81 -19.38
CA THR A 152 3.62 -19.80 -20.06
C THR A 152 3.84 -19.78 -21.56
N LEU A 153 5.10 -19.79 -22.01
CA LEU A 153 5.41 -19.88 -23.44
C LEU A 153 4.83 -21.17 -24.06
N GLY A 154 4.94 -22.29 -23.33
CA GLY A 154 4.37 -23.57 -23.77
C GLY A 154 2.84 -23.52 -23.93
N LYS A 155 2.12 -22.90 -22.99
CA LYS A 155 0.67 -22.71 -23.07
C LYS A 155 0.28 -21.83 -24.27
N ILE A 156 0.97 -20.70 -24.45
CA ILE A 156 0.72 -19.78 -25.57
C ILE A 156 1.00 -20.47 -26.91
N LEU A 157 2.12 -21.16 -27.02
CA LEU A 157 2.51 -21.88 -28.23
C LEU A 157 1.52 -23.00 -28.59
N ALA A 158 1.04 -23.75 -27.58
CA ALA A 158 0.02 -24.78 -27.78
C ALA A 158 -1.30 -24.17 -28.31
N GLY A 159 -1.70 -23.02 -27.77
CA GLY A 159 -2.87 -22.27 -28.25
C GLY A 159 -2.74 -21.80 -29.70
N CYS A 160 -1.55 -21.24 -30.07
CA CYS A 160 -1.27 -20.82 -31.44
C CYS A 160 -1.33 -22.02 -32.42
N ARG A 161 -0.75 -23.17 -32.05
CA ARG A 161 -0.76 -24.38 -32.85
C ARG A 161 -2.18 -24.96 -33.02
N ASP A 162 -2.96 -25.06 -31.93
CA ASP A 162 -4.35 -25.53 -31.99
C ASP A 162 -5.19 -24.64 -32.92
N LEU A 163 -5.08 -23.32 -32.79
CA LEU A 163 -5.78 -22.39 -33.67
C LEU A 163 -5.34 -22.51 -35.13
N ARG A 164 -4.05 -22.68 -35.37
CA ARG A 164 -3.48 -22.87 -36.72
C ARG A 164 -3.98 -24.16 -37.39
N ASP A 165 -4.05 -25.25 -36.63
CA ASP A 165 -4.54 -26.55 -37.10
C ASP A 165 -6.06 -26.46 -37.41
N ARG A 166 -6.85 -25.82 -36.57
CA ARG A 166 -8.27 -25.57 -36.80
C ARG A 166 -8.52 -24.70 -38.03
N LEU A 167 -7.70 -23.67 -38.21
CA LEU A 167 -7.79 -22.80 -39.39
C LEU A 167 -7.51 -23.57 -40.69
N SER A 168 -6.56 -24.51 -40.64
CA SER A 168 -6.20 -25.36 -41.79
C SER A 168 -7.27 -26.41 -42.09
N SER A 169 -7.99 -26.92 -41.09
CA SER A 169 -9.03 -27.93 -41.22
C SER A 169 -10.45 -27.36 -41.40
N ALA A 170 -10.57 -26.06 -41.58
CA ALA A 170 -11.83 -25.31 -41.56
C ALA A 170 -12.75 -25.52 -42.78
N SER A 171 -12.82 -26.73 -43.36
CA SER A 171 -13.92 -27.18 -44.22
C SER A 171 -15.19 -27.54 -43.44
N SER A 172 -15.21 -27.53 -42.11
CA SER A 172 -16.33 -27.87 -41.25
C SER A 172 -16.55 -26.82 -40.16
N ASN A 173 -17.82 -26.59 -39.78
CA ASN A 173 -18.40 -25.68 -38.80
C ASN A 173 -17.60 -25.55 -37.48
N VAL A 174 -16.44 -24.89 -37.46
CA VAL A 174 -15.62 -24.68 -36.25
C VAL A 174 -15.73 -23.23 -35.84
N SER A 175 -16.43 -22.97 -34.73
CA SER A 175 -16.37 -21.69 -34.03
C SER A 175 -15.27 -21.77 -32.96
N TYR A 176 -14.44 -20.77 -32.88
CA TYR A 176 -13.46 -20.62 -31.82
C TYR A 176 -14.07 -19.78 -30.69
N GLU A 177 -14.12 -20.33 -29.50
CA GLU A 177 -14.57 -19.60 -28.32
C GLU A 177 -13.35 -18.89 -27.70
N TYR A 178 -13.36 -17.58 -27.78
CA TYR A 178 -12.39 -16.76 -27.07
C TYR A 178 -12.81 -16.72 -25.59
N VAL A 179 -12.13 -17.48 -24.76
CA VAL A 179 -12.31 -17.44 -23.31
C VAL A 179 -11.62 -16.18 -22.81
N GLY A 180 -12.36 -15.30 -22.16
CA GLY A 180 -11.78 -14.11 -21.52
C GLY A 180 -10.60 -14.50 -20.61
N LEU A 181 -9.55 -13.72 -20.68
CA LEU A 181 -8.21 -13.97 -20.13
C LEU A 181 -8.10 -14.05 -18.60
N ALA A 182 -9.17 -13.76 -17.85
CA ALA A 182 -9.12 -13.77 -16.39
C ALA A 182 -8.54 -15.08 -15.78
N ALA A 183 -8.66 -16.21 -16.50
CA ALA A 183 -8.14 -17.50 -16.05
C ALA A 183 -6.62 -17.71 -16.30
N GLU A 184 -5.96 -16.83 -17.07
CA GLU A 184 -4.53 -16.95 -17.40
C GLU A 184 -3.64 -15.98 -16.59
N PHE A 185 -4.25 -15.05 -15.85
CA PHE A 185 -3.54 -14.09 -14.99
C PHE A 185 -3.64 -14.54 -13.53
N ASP A 186 -2.49 -14.87 -12.94
CA ASP A 186 -2.34 -15.08 -11.49
C ASP A 186 -2.23 -13.75 -10.72
N ASP A 187 -2.17 -12.62 -11.43
CA ASP A 187 -2.07 -11.28 -10.87
C ASP A 187 -3.48 -10.70 -10.71
N GLU A 188 -3.95 -10.60 -9.47
CA GLU A 188 -5.28 -10.07 -9.12
C GLU A 188 -5.47 -8.64 -9.67
N ASP A 189 -4.43 -7.79 -9.65
CA ASP A 189 -4.49 -6.42 -10.15
C ASP A 189 -4.72 -6.39 -11.68
N ALA A 190 -4.20 -7.38 -12.42
CA ALA A 190 -4.42 -7.52 -13.86
C ALA A 190 -5.77 -8.19 -14.19
N ALA A 191 -6.24 -9.11 -13.36
CA ALA A 191 -7.51 -9.79 -13.53
C ALA A 191 -8.72 -8.83 -13.34
N GLU A 192 -8.68 -7.96 -12.31
CA GLU A 192 -9.75 -6.98 -12.02
C GLU A 192 -9.96 -6.00 -13.19
N GLU A 193 -8.88 -5.62 -13.89
CA GLU A 193 -8.94 -4.68 -15.02
C GLU A 193 -9.71 -5.28 -16.25
N PHE A 194 -9.84 -6.62 -16.31
CA PHE A 194 -10.38 -7.35 -17.45
C PHE A 194 -11.64 -8.23 -17.17
N GLU A 195 -12.10 -8.34 -15.93
CA GLU A 195 -13.29 -9.15 -15.57
C GLU A 195 -14.60 -8.70 -16.27
N SER A 196 -14.66 -7.51 -16.84
CA SER A 196 -15.88 -6.95 -17.43
C SER A 196 -16.15 -7.38 -18.89
N GLY A 197 -15.43 -8.35 -19.47
CA GLY A 197 -15.54 -8.79 -20.86
C GLY A 197 -16.18 -10.16 -21.03
N GLY A 198 -17.38 -10.19 -21.62
CA GLY A 198 -18.04 -11.44 -21.97
C GLY A 198 -17.25 -12.29 -22.97
N LYS A 199 -17.47 -13.62 -22.94
CA LYS A 199 -16.89 -14.57 -23.90
C LYS A 199 -17.35 -14.24 -25.32
N VAL A 200 -16.41 -14.04 -26.24
CA VAL A 200 -16.68 -13.77 -27.65
C VAL A 200 -16.39 -15.02 -28.48
N ARG A 201 -17.33 -15.45 -29.30
CA ARG A 201 -17.13 -16.56 -30.22
C ARG A 201 -16.93 -16.02 -31.63
N VAL A 202 -15.78 -16.31 -32.21
CA VAL A 202 -15.45 -15.96 -33.59
C VAL A 202 -15.52 -17.21 -34.46
N ASP A 203 -16.25 -17.13 -35.59
CA ASP A 203 -16.30 -18.20 -36.59
C ASP A 203 -15.08 -18.08 -37.52
N LEU A 204 -14.26 -19.11 -37.57
CA LEU A 204 -13.04 -19.10 -38.39
C LEU A 204 -13.28 -18.93 -39.90
N ARG A 205 -14.53 -19.09 -40.37
CA ARG A 205 -14.92 -18.78 -41.74
C ARG A 205 -15.09 -17.29 -42.01
N ASP A 206 -15.27 -16.50 -40.96
CA ASP A 206 -15.51 -15.06 -41.06
C ASP A 206 -14.20 -14.26 -40.98
N VAL A 207 -13.08 -14.91 -40.69
CA VAL A 207 -11.75 -14.27 -40.59
C VAL A 207 -10.99 -14.31 -41.93
N ASP A 208 -10.04 -13.40 -42.08
CA ASP A 208 -9.00 -13.48 -43.10
C ASP A 208 -8.00 -14.59 -42.75
N ALA A 209 -8.28 -15.81 -43.26
CA ALA A 209 -7.51 -17.01 -42.95
C ALA A 209 -6.05 -16.93 -43.41
N LEU A 210 -5.77 -16.17 -44.48
CA LEU A 210 -4.40 -16.02 -44.98
C LEU A 210 -3.58 -15.15 -44.03
N ARG A 211 -4.08 -13.99 -43.68
CA ARG A 211 -3.41 -13.05 -42.77
C ARG A 211 -3.26 -13.66 -41.37
N LEU A 212 -4.33 -14.23 -40.81
CA LEU A 212 -4.27 -14.89 -39.50
C LEU A 212 -3.27 -16.07 -39.51
N GLY A 213 -3.26 -16.88 -40.59
CA GLY A 213 -2.34 -17.99 -40.72
C GLY A 213 -0.87 -17.55 -40.76
N GLN A 214 -0.56 -16.49 -41.49
CA GLN A 214 0.80 -15.93 -41.55
C GLN A 214 1.26 -15.39 -40.20
N ASP A 215 0.41 -14.66 -39.48
CA ASP A 215 0.73 -14.11 -38.18
C ASP A 215 0.88 -15.23 -37.12
N LEU A 216 0.05 -16.28 -37.16
CA LEU A 216 0.22 -17.47 -36.31
C LEU A 216 1.53 -18.21 -36.60
N ASP A 217 1.89 -18.42 -37.88
CA ASP A 217 3.15 -19.08 -38.24
C ASP A 217 4.36 -18.25 -37.76
N TYR A 218 4.27 -16.93 -37.83
CA TYR A 218 5.28 -16.00 -37.28
C TYR A 218 5.37 -16.11 -35.75
N ASP A 219 4.22 -16.05 -35.06
CA ASP A 219 4.15 -16.14 -33.61
C ASP A 219 4.70 -17.48 -33.11
N ILE A 220 4.34 -18.60 -33.77
CA ILE A 220 4.86 -19.93 -33.45
C ILE A 220 6.39 -19.96 -33.54
N ALA A 221 6.98 -19.47 -34.63
CA ALA A 221 8.41 -19.47 -34.82
C ALA A 221 9.15 -18.64 -33.74
N LYS A 222 8.60 -17.48 -33.37
CA LYS A 222 9.18 -16.62 -32.31
C LYS A 222 9.05 -17.23 -30.93
N LEU A 223 7.89 -17.80 -30.60
CA LEU A 223 7.65 -18.48 -29.32
C LEU A 223 8.51 -19.74 -29.16
N GLU A 224 8.73 -20.52 -30.26
CA GLU A 224 9.64 -21.66 -30.25
C GLU A 224 11.09 -21.25 -30.00
N GLN A 225 11.54 -20.12 -30.56
CA GLN A 225 12.87 -19.58 -30.31
C GLN A 225 13.03 -19.20 -28.83
N LEU A 226 12.07 -18.46 -28.25
CA LEU A 226 12.06 -18.09 -26.84
C LEU A 226 12.02 -19.33 -25.92
N LEU A 227 11.18 -20.31 -26.26
CA LEU A 227 11.06 -21.55 -25.51
C LEU A 227 12.39 -22.33 -25.52
N GLY A 228 13.11 -22.37 -26.67
CA GLY A 228 14.41 -22.99 -26.77
C GLY A 228 15.45 -22.36 -25.82
N TYR A 229 15.46 -21.05 -25.67
CA TYR A 229 16.27 -20.37 -24.65
C TYR A 229 15.88 -20.78 -23.23
N ALA A 230 14.58 -20.79 -22.93
CA ALA A 230 14.10 -21.15 -21.60
C ALA A 230 14.38 -22.62 -21.24
N GLU A 231 14.33 -23.54 -22.21
CA GLU A 231 14.65 -24.98 -22.02
C GLU A 231 16.14 -25.23 -21.81
N ALA A 232 17.01 -24.37 -22.33
CA ALA A 232 18.45 -24.47 -22.13
C ALA A 232 18.88 -24.20 -20.68
N VAL A 233 18.07 -23.48 -19.90
CA VAL A 233 18.35 -23.21 -18.49
C VAL A 233 17.75 -24.30 -17.61
N THR A 234 18.58 -25.25 -17.23
CA THR A 234 18.21 -26.29 -16.27
C THR A 234 18.26 -25.75 -14.82
N PRO A 235 17.66 -26.42 -13.82
CA PRO A 235 17.76 -26.00 -12.43
C PRO A 235 19.18 -25.78 -11.91
N GLU A 236 20.16 -26.53 -12.42
CA GLU A 236 21.59 -26.41 -12.09
C GLU A 236 22.24 -25.17 -12.72
N ARG A 237 21.57 -24.54 -13.68
CA ARG A 237 22.00 -23.32 -14.35
C ARG A 237 21.17 -22.08 -13.90
N ASP A 238 20.04 -22.29 -13.26
CA ASP A 238 19.18 -21.19 -12.77
C ASP A 238 19.90 -20.44 -11.64
N ALA A 239 20.51 -19.30 -11.99
CA ALA A 239 21.31 -18.51 -11.05
C ALA A 239 20.51 -18.00 -9.87
N LYS A 240 19.24 -17.66 -10.08
CA LYS A 240 18.34 -17.17 -9.05
C LYS A 240 17.97 -18.26 -8.06
N LEU A 241 17.67 -19.46 -8.53
CA LEU A 241 17.44 -20.65 -7.70
C LEU A 241 18.69 -21.00 -6.87
N LEU A 242 19.87 -21.04 -7.51
CA LEU A 242 21.14 -21.31 -6.86
C LEU A 242 21.46 -20.27 -5.78
N ARG A 243 21.19 -18.99 -6.04
CA ARG A 243 21.38 -17.91 -5.08
C ARG A 243 20.45 -18.02 -3.88
N LEU A 244 19.18 -18.38 -4.10
CA LEU A 244 18.23 -18.64 -3.00
C LEU A 244 18.71 -19.82 -2.13
N ARG A 245 19.13 -20.91 -2.73
CA ARG A 245 19.68 -22.07 -2.02
C ARG A 245 20.89 -21.66 -1.18
N GLN A 246 21.86 -20.97 -1.76
CA GLN A 246 23.05 -20.47 -1.05
C GLN A 246 22.67 -19.56 0.13
N PHE A 247 21.67 -18.70 -0.06
CA PHE A 247 21.18 -17.85 1.01
C PHE A 247 20.55 -18.64 2.16
N ILE A 248 19.75 -19.68 1.86
CA ILE A 248 19.15 -20.57 2.86
C ILE A 248 20.25 -21.30 3.64
N GLU A 249 21.25 -21.86 2.97
CA GLU A 249 22.39 -22.54 3.59
C GLU A 249 23.15 -21.58 4.53
N GLY A 250 23.42 -20.35 4.07
CA GLY A 250 24.06 -19.31 4.87
C GLY A 250 23.25 -18.93 6.12
N LYS A 251 21.93 -18.76 5.98
CA LYS A 251 21.05 -18.45 7.12
C LYS A 251 21.00 -19.57 8.16
N VAL A 252 21.08 -20.83 7.73
CA VAL A 252 21.09 -21.96 8.66
C VAL A 252 22.40 -22.06 9.41
N SER A 253 23.54 -21.77 8.76
CA SER A 253 24.85 -21.76 9.40
C SER A 253 25.05 -20.56 10.34
N GLU A 254 24.54 -19.40 9.95
CA GLU A 254 24.64 -18.14 10.70
C GLU A 254 23.24 -17.49 10.85
N PRO A 255 22.41 -18.01 11.77
CA PRO A 255 21.04 -17.53 11.93
C PRO A 255 20.98 -16.11 12.49
N PHE A 256 20.05 -15.29 12.02
CA PHE A 256 19.84 -13.92 12.51
C PHE A 256 19.44 -13.88 13.99
N ASN A 257 18.67 -14.86 14.44
CA ASN A 257 18.37 -15.06 15.86
C ASN A 257 18.78 -16.50 16.23
N PRO A 258 19.35 -16.73 17.43
CA PRO A 258 19.81 -18.04 17.84
C PRO A 258 18.78 -19.14 17.67
N GLY A 259 19.12 -20.16 16.88
CA GLY A 259 18.28 -21.34 16.64
C GLY A 259 17.08 -21.09 15.71
N ASN A 260 16.86 -19.90 15.20
CA ASN A 260 15.77 -19.61 14.26
C ASN A 260 16.15 -19.99 12.81
N ARG A 261 15.52 -21.03 12.28
CA ARG A 261 15.73 -21.54 10.92
C ARG A 261 14.58 -21.16 9.97
N LYS A 262 13.55 -20.44 10.48
CA LYS A 262 12.33 -20.16 9.73
C LYS A 262 12.58 -19.15 8.63
N LEU A 263 12.04 -19.43 7.44
CA LEU A 263 12.14 -18.60 6.25
C LEU A 263 10.80 -18.60 5.51
N LEU A 264 10.33 -17.41 5.14
CA LEU A 264 9.14 -17.21 4.33
C LEU A 264 9.55 -16.68 2.96
N VAL A 265 9.26 -17.43 1.90
CA VAL A 265 9.61 -17.07 0.51
C VAL A 265 8.33 -16.77 -0.25
N PHE A 266 8.21 -15.55 -0.73
CA PHE A 266 7.09 -15.10 -1.56
C PHE A 266 7.44 -15.03 -3.04
N SER A 267 6.49 -15.46 -3.86
CA SER A 267 6.46 -15.22 -5.31
C SER A 267 5.05 -14.77 -5.72
N ALA A 268 4.95 -13.94 -6.75
CA ALA A 268 3.67 -13.57 -7.34
C ALA A 268 2.99 -14.73 -8.09
N PHE A 269 3.75 -15.78 -8.47
CA PHE A 269 3.28 -16.84 -9.37
C PHE A 269 3.29 -18.21 -8.69
N ALA A 270 2.16 -18.93 -8.78
CA ALA A 270 1.99 -20.28 -8.26
C ALA A 270 2.98 -21.26 -8.92
N ASP A 271 3.19 -21.17 -10.24
CA ASP A 271 4.16 -21.98 -10.99
C ASP A 271 5.60 -21.84 -10.44
N THR A 272 5.98 -20.63 -9.99
CA THR A 272 7.29 -20.39 -9.37
C THR A 272 7.34 -20.99 -7.96
N VAL A 273 6.28 -20.86 -7.16
CA VAL A 273 6.19 -21.50 -5.84
C VAL A 273 6.34 -23.02 -5.97
N ASP A 274 5.68 -23.63 -6.95
CA ASP A 274 5.77 -25.05 -7.24
C ASP A 274 7.19 -25.45 -7.62
N TYR A 275 7.79 -24.72 -8.52
CA TYR A 275 9.16 -24.94 -8.96
C TYR A 275 10.17 -24.86 -7.81
N LEU A 276 10.10 -23.82 -6.99
CA LEU A 276 10.98 -23.66 -5.82
C LEU A 276 10.82 -24.82 -4.84
N PHE A 277 9.58 -25.20 -4.54
CA PHE A 277 9.30 -26.33 -3.66
C PHE A 277 9.84 -27.65 -4.22
N GLU A 278 9.64 -27.94 -5.50
CA GLU A 278 10.09 -29.17 -6.14
C GLU A 278 11.62 -29.28 -6.19
N GLN A 279 12.30 -28.16 -6.48
CA GLN A 279 13.76 -28.16 -6.60
C GLN A 279 14.48 -28.09 -5.25
N LEU A 280 13.91 -27.44 -4.23
CA LEU A 280 14.62 -27.15 -2.99
C LEU A 280 14.21 -28.06 -1.82
N ALA A 281 12.94 -28.48 -1.72
CA ALA A 281 12.46 -29.16 -0.50
C ALA A 281 13.19 -30.49 -0.22
N GLY A 282 13.45 -31.31 -1.24
CA GLY A 282 14.17 -32.57 -1.11
C GLY A 282 15.62 -32.39 -0.66
N PRO A 283 16.44 -31.63 -1.39
CA PRO A 283 17.81 -31.35 -1.00
C PRO A 283 17.94 -30.70 0.38
N LEU A 284 17.14 -29.67 0.69
CA LEU A 284 17.17 -29.00 1.98
C LEU A 284 16.81 -29.93 3.15
N LYS A 285 15.89 -30.88 2.90
CA LYS A 285 15.56 -31.89 3.90
C LYS A 285 16.70 -32.88 4.12
N ALA A 286 17.31 -33.34 3.04
CA ALA A 286 18.38 -34.33 3.10
C ALA A 286 19.68 -33.77 3.71
N GLU A 287 20.05 -32.55 3.34
CA GLU A 287 21.33 -31.96 3.70
C GLU A 287 21.27 -31.16 5.02
N LEU A 288 20.18 -30.44 5.27
CA LEU A 288 20.06 -29.53 6.41
C LEU A 288 18.95 -29.92 7.40
N GLY A 289 18.18 -30.99 7.09
CA GLY A 289 17.06 -31.45 7.91
C GLY A 289 15.87 -30.48 7.95
N LEU A 290 15.78 -29.53 7.02
CA LEU A 290 14.72 -28.51 6.97
C LEU A 290 13.42 -29.10 6.45
N GLU A 291 12.31 -28.78 7.11
CA GLU A 291 10.98 -29.15 6.62
C GLU A 291 10.40 -27.99 5.82
N CYS A 292 9.97 -28.30 4.59
CA CYS A 292 9.44 -27.30 3.66
C CYS A 292 7.95 -27.52 3.40
N ALA A 293 7.24 -26.43 3.16
CA ALA A 293 5.87 -26.44 2.67
C ALA A 293 5.67 -25.44 1.54
N LYS A 294 4.65 -25.65 0.69
CA LYS A 294 4.17 -24.68 -0.28
C LYS A 294 2.72 -24.33 -0.03
N ILE A 295 2.35 -23.07 -0.34
CA ILE A 295 1.00 -22.52 -0.19
C ILE A 295 0.71 -21.58 -1.37
N HIS A 296 -0.34 -21.88 -2.16
CA HIS A 296 -0.87 -21.00 -3.20
C HIS A 296 -2.38 -21.19 -3.36
N GLY A 297 -3.03 -20.45 -4.25
CA GLY A 297 -4.49 -20.48 -4.43
C GLY A 297 -5.07 -21.86 -4.69
N ASP A 298 -4.34 -22.74 -5.38
CA ASP A 298 -4.79 -24.10 -5.71
C ASP A 298 -4.57 -25.12 -4.56
N GLY A 299 -3.96 -24.71 -3.45
CA GLY A 299 -3.80 -25.55 -2.27
C GLY A 299 -2.47 -25.43 -1.55
N CYS A 300 -2.24 -26.39 -0.65
CA CYS A 300 -1.03 -26.42 0.17
C CYS A 300 -0.47 -27.85 0.24
N ARG A 301 0.86 -27.98 0.39
CA ARG A 301 1.58 -29.23 0.51
C ARG A 301 2.79 -29.11 1.42
N THR A 302 3.05 -30.15 2.23
CA THR A 302 4.29 -30.34 3.00
C THR A 302 5.19 -31.36 2.30
N HIS A 303 6.52 -31.25 2.48
CA HIS A 303 7.46 -32.17 1.85
C HIS A 303 7.44 -33.55 2.52
N SER A 304 7.86 -33.64 3.77
CA SER A 304 7.96 -34.91 4.50
C SER A 304 7.11 -34.98 5.74
N LEU A 305 6.66 -33.86 6.28
CA LEU A 305 5.83 -33.80 7.46
C LEU A 305 4.42 -34.34 7.16
N LYS A 306 4.08 -35.46 7.80
CA LYS A 306 2.75 -36.08 7.66
C LYS A 306 1.75 -35.39 8.59
N LEU A 307 0.91 -34.53 8.03
CA LEU A 307 -0.21 -33.93 8.73
C LEU A 307 -1.47 -34.77 8.54
N ARG A 308 -2.29 -34.88 9.61
CA ARG A 308 -3.58 -35.56 9.54
C ARG A 308 -4.52 -34.95 8.47
N ARG A 309 -4.44 -33.61 8.30
CA ARG A 309 -5.05 -32.85 7.21
C ARG A 309 -4.07 -31.75 6.81
N VAL A 310 -3.73 -31.68 5.55
CA VAL A 310 -2.92 -30.61 4.99
C VAL A 310 -3.90 -29.50 4.60
N THR A 311 -4.07 -28.53 5.50
CA THR A 311 -4.88 -27.33 5.28
C THR A 311 -3.99 -26.13 5.45
N PHE A 312 -4.39 -25.03 4.85
CA PHE A 312 -3.75 -23.72 4.98
C PHE A 312 -3.43 -23.36 6.44
N GLU A 313 -4.42 -23.47 7.31
CA GLU A 313 -4.29 -23.15 8.75
C GLU A 313 -3.29 -24.07 9.46
N ASN A 314 -3.33 -25.39 9.18
CA ASN A 314 -2.43 -26.35 9.82
C ASN A 314 -0.98 -26.15 9.37
N VAL A 315 -0.74 -25.81 8.10
CA VAL A 315 0.60 -25.51 7.60
C VAL A 315 1.16 -24.25 8.27
N LEU A 316 0.37 -23.17 8.33
CA LEU A 316 0.78 -21.94 8.99
C LEU A 316 0.95 -22.08 10.50
N ALA A 317 0.12 -22.89 11.16
CA ALA A 317 0.27 -23.19 12.60
C ALA A 317 1.59 -23.93 12.87
N ARG A 318 2.01 -24.85 11.99
CA ARG A 318 3.30 -25.56 12.11
C ARG A 318 4.50 -24.68 11.73
N PHE A 319 4.29 -23.70 10.85
CA PHE A 319 5.32 -22.73 10.51
C PHE A 319 5.52 -21.67 11.60
N SER A 320 4.44 -21.17 12.21
CA SER A 320 4.48 -20.14 13.25
C SER A 320 3.77 -20.60 14.52
N PRO A 321 4.29 -21.63 15.22
CA PRO A 321 3.57 -22.33 16.28
C PRO A 321 3.34 -21.49 17.53
N ARG A 322 4.19 -20.54 17.86
CA ARG A 322 3.98 -19.62 18.98
C ARG A 322 2.91 -18.60 18.68
N SER A 323 3.02 -17.95 17.52
CA SER A 323 2.07 -16.91 17.07
C SER A 323 0.68 -17.46 16.79
N LYS A 324 0.57 -18.74 16.49
CA LYS A 324 -0.68 -19.47 16.25
C LYS A 324 -1.14 -20.30 17.44
N GLU A 325 -0.47 -20.18 18.58
CA GLU A 325 -0.81 -20.89 19.84
C GLU A 325 -0.97 -22.40 19.65
N LEU A 326 -0.10 -23.00 18.80
CA LEU A 326 -0.14 -24.43 18.54
C LEU A 326 0.18 -25.21 19.82
N PRO A 327 -0.68 -26.16 20.28
CA PRO A 327 -0.43 -26.96 21.48
C PRO A 327 0.93 -27.69 21.42
N GLU A 328 1.62 -27.78 22.56
CA GLU A 328 2.97 -28.36 22.63
C GLU A 328 3.00 -29.84 22.18
N ALA A 329 1.96 -30.60 22.48
CA ALA A 329 1.80 -31.99 22.02
C ALA A 329 1.72 -32.12 20.48
N GLU A 330 1.16 -31.12 19.82
CA GLU A 330 1.15 -31.05 18.35
C GLU A 330 2.46 -30.53 17.79
N ARG A 331 3.09 -29.56 18.45
CA ARG A 331 4.38 -29.01 18.10
C ARG A 331 5.48 -30.10 18.10
N ALA A 332 5.43 -31.02 19.08
CA ALA A 332 6.35 -32.15 19.17
C ALA A 332 6.30 -33.11 17.96
N GLN A 333 5.23 -33.08 17.15
CA GLN A 333 5.12 -33.89 15.93
C GLN A 333 5.94 -33.33 14.75
N GLY A 334 6.46 -32.09 14.87
CA GLY A 334 7.32 -31.42 13.90
C GLY A 334 6.82 -30.03 13.52
N GLU A 335 7.77 -29.18 13.21
CA GLU A 335 7.56 -27.82 12.74
C GLU A 335 7.95 -27.70 11.26
N ILE A 336 7.48 -26.67 10.58
CA ILE A 336 7.88 -26.29 9.24
C ILE A 336 8.90 -25.17 9.35
N ASP A 337 10.03 -25.33 8.68
CA ASP A 337 11.13 -24.37 8.67
C ASP A 337 10.98 -23.35 7.53
N ILE A 338 10.58 -23.80 6.33
CA ILE A 338 10.49 -22.95 5.15
C ILE A 338 9.10 -23.07 4.52
N VAL A 339 8.50 -21.91 4.22
CA VAL A 339 7.25 -21.83 3.45
C VAL A 339 7.52 -21.06 2.16
N PHE A 340 7.20 -21.67 1.03
CA PHE A 340 7.11 -21.02 -0.28
C PHE A 340 5.64 -20.67 -0.52
N ALA A 341 5.32 -19.41 -0.78
CA ALA A 341 3.92 -18.99 -0.88
C ALA A 341 3.69 -17.90 -1.91
N THR A 342 2.46 -17.84 -2.40
CA THR A 342 1.96 -16.67 -3.13
C THR A 342 1.34 -15.65 -2.16
N ASP A 343 0.88 -14.52 -2.71
CA ASP A 343 0.24 -13.46 -1.93
C ASP A 343 -1.06 -13.88 -1.22
N CYS A 344 -1.58 -15.09 -1.45
CA CYS A 344 -2.73 -15.65 -0.73
C CYS A 344 -2.54 -15.68 0.80
N ILE A 345 -1.30 -15.61 1.31
CA ILE A 345 -0.98 -15.48 2.74
C ILE A 345 -0.51 -14.07 3.13
N SER A 346 -0.53 -13.13 2.21
CA SER A 346 -0.07 -11.76 2.46
C SER A 346 -1.01 -10.95 3.35
N GLU A 347 -2.25 -11.41 3.59
CA GLU A 347 -3.23 -10.70 4.41
C GLU A 347 -3.69 -11.50 5.64
N GLY A 348 -3.94 -10.79 6.74
CA GLY A 348 -4.56 -11.35 7.96
C GLY A 348 -3.72 -12.34 8.78
N GLN A 349 -2.53 -12.77 8.34
CA GLN A 349 -1.76 -13.80 9.02
C GLN A 349 -0.67 -13.22 9.95
N ASN A 350 -0.55 -13.80 11.16
CA ASN A 350 0.54 -13.53 12.09
C ASN A 350 1.59 -14.63 11.95
N LEU A 351 2.78 -14.28 11.47
CA LEU A 351 3.88 -15.22 11.20
C LEU A 351 5.19 -14.76 11.88
N GLN A 352 5.08 -14.10 13.02
CA GLN A 352 6.19 -13.46 13.72
C GLN A 352 7.18 -14.41 14.40
N ASP A 353 6.94 -15.74 14.35
CA ASP A 353 7.98 -16.72 14.71
C ASP A 353 9.08 -16.78 13.65
N CYS A 354 8.76 -16.39 12.42
CA CYS A 354 9.71 -16.24 11.33
C CYS A 354 10.47 -14.91 11.46
N ASP A 355 11.79 -14.96 11.23
CA ASP A 355 12.67 -13.79 11.31
C ASP A 355 13.23 -13.34 9.96
N CYS A 356 12.90 -14.06 8.88
CA CYS A 356 13.40 -13.73 7.56
C CYS A 356 12.33 -13.92 6.49
N LEU A 357 12.13 -12.90 5.68
CA LEU A 357 11.22 -12.91 4.55
C LEU A 357 11.99 -12.63 3.25
N VAL A 358 11.76 -13.46 2.25
CA VAL A 358 12.33 -13.32 0.91
C VAL A 358 11.23 -13.01 -0.09
N ASN A 359 11.34 -11.90 -0.79
CA ASN A 359 10.62 -11.67 -2.04
C ASN A 359 11.46 -12.25 -3.18
N TYR A 360 11.06 -13.42 -3.69
CA TYR A 360 11.76 -14.09 -4.78
C TYR A 360 11.56 -13.38 -6.11
N ASP A 361 10.43 -12.71 -6.26
CA ASP A 361 10.16 -11.70 -7.27
C ASP A 361 9.60 -10.43 -6.62
N ILE A 362 9.92 -9.29 -7.22
CA ILE A 362 9.46 -8.00 -6.73
C ILE A 362 8.07 -7.74 -7.29
N HIS A 363 7.12 -7.53 -6.38
CA HIS A 363 5.81 -7.06 -6.78
C HIS A 363 5.87 -5.60 -7.25
N TRP A 364 5.24 -5.30 -8.37
CA TRP A 364 5.22 -3.95 -8.96
C TRP A 364 4.53 -2.90 -8.09
N ASN A 365 3.64 -3.35 -7.21
CA ASN A 365 3.05 -2.52 -6.19
C ASN A 365 3.89 -2.62 -4.90
N PRO A 366 4.60 -1.54 -4.50
CA PRO A 366 5.45 -1.54 -3.30
C PRO A 366 4.67 -1.80 -2.02
N VAL A 367 3.36 -1.48 -2.00
CA VAL A 367 2.46 -1.78 -0.87
C VAL A 367 2.41 -3.27 -0.56
N ARG A 368 2.41 -4.14 -1.59
CA ARG A 368 2.41 -5.60 -1.40
C ARG A 368 3.70 -6.07 -0.70
N ILE A 369 4.85 -5.52 -1.04
CA ILE A 369 6.14 -5.85 -0.40
C ILE A 369 6.09 -5.51 1.10
N ILE A 370 5.54 -4.35 1.44
CA ILE A 370 5.39 -3.91 2.83
C ILE A 370 4.37 -4.79 3.58
N GLN A 371 3.24 -5.11 2.94
CA GLN A 371 2.23 -6.00 3.52
C GLN A 371 2.80 -7.39 3.80
N ARG A 372 3.58 -7.96 2.86
CA ARG A 372 4.31 -9.23 3.07
C ARG A 372 5.22 -9.12 4.29
N PHE A 373 6.07 -8.08 4.38
CA PHE A 373 7.00 -7.89 5.49
C PHE A 373 6.28 -7.70 6.83
N GLY A 374 5.15 -7.00 6.83
CA GLY A 374 4.29 -6.84 8.00
C GLY A 374 3.74 -8.15 8.58
N ARG A 375 3.94 -9.32 7.92
CA ARG A 375 3.58 -10.64 8.49
C ARG A 375 4.54 -11.09 9.58
N ILE A 376 5.82 -10.71 9.49
CA ILE A 376 6.87 -11.05 10.46
C ILE A 376 7.23 -9.87 11.37
N ASP A 377 7.03 -8.63 10.91
CA ASP A 377 7.29 -7.41 11.67
C ASP A 377 6.09 -7.05 12.55
N ARG A 378 6.03 -7.68 13.71
CA ARG A 378 4.90 -7.56 14.63
C ARG A 378 5.35 -7.32 16.06
N LEU A 379 4.51 -6.57 16.78
CA LEU A 379 4.66 -6.36 18.22
C LEU A 379 4.63 -7.69 18.98
N GLY A 380 5.51 -7.86 19.97
CA GLY A 380 5.59 -9.08 20.77
C GLY A 380 6.26 -10.26 20.04
N SER A 381 6.97 -10.03 18.93
CA SER A 381 7.82 -11.05 18.31
C SER A 381 8.87 -11.55 19.29
N ALA A 382 9.10 -12.87 19.29
CA ALA A 382 10.19 -13.49 20.07
C ALA A 382 11.58 -13.25 19.43
N ASN A 383 11.62 -12.75 18.21
CA ASN A 383 12.85 -12.46 17.49
C ASN A 383 13.37 -11.07 17.88
N ALA A 384 14.68 -10.97 18.17
CA ALA A 384 15.32 -9.70 18.45
C ALA A 384 15.48 -8.84 17.19
N GLN A 385 15.66 -9.50 16.04
CA GLN A 385 15.85 -8.83 14.76
C GLN A 385 15.18 -9.60 13.62
N ILE A 386 14.84 -8.88 12.55
CA ILE A 386 14.20 -9.45 11.35
C ILE A 386 14.89 -8.95 10.08
N GLN A 387 14.86 -9.79 9.04
CA GLN A 387 15.52 -9.54 7.78
C GLN A 387 14.54 -9.59 6.61
N LEU A 388 14.57 -8.57 5.77
CA LEU A 388 13.95 -8.55 4.45
C LEU A 388 15.00 -8.87 3.38
N VAL A 389 14.67 -9.72 2.43
CA VAL A 389 15.50 -10.07 1.29
C VAL A 389 14.71 -9.88 0.01
N ASN A 390 15.27 -9.16 -0.95
CA ASN A 390 14.62 -8.87 -2.22
C ASN A 390 15.49 -9.35 -3.38
N PHE A 391 14.91 -10.15 -4.28
CA PHE A 391 15.53 -10.51 -5.57
C PHE A 391 15.04 -9.53 -6.63
N TRP A 392 15.93 -8.66 -7.07
CA TRP A 392 15.66 -7.68 -8.11
C TRP A 392 15.96 -8.27 -9.49
N PRO A 393 15.23 -7.83 -10.54
CA PRO A 393 15.56 -8.22 -11.91
C PRO A 393 16.95 -7.75 -12.29
N ASP A 394 17.61 -8.49 -13.20
CA ASP A 394 18.95 -8.18 -13.70
C ASP A 394 18.90 -7.12 -14.83
N ILE A 395 18.13 -6.09 -14.62
CA ILE A 395 18.09 -4.89 -15.45
C ILE A 395 18.09 -3.65 -14.55
N ALA A 396 18.52 -2.51 -15.10
CA ALA A 396 18.40 -1.26 -14.37
C ALA A 396 16.92 -1.01 -14.01
N LEU A 397 16.66 -0.70 -12.74
CA LEU A 397 15.28 -0.49 -12.23
C LEU A 397 14.52 0.55 -13.07
N ASP A 398 15.21 1.56 -13.58
CA ASP A 398 14.63 2.57 -14.46
C ASP A 398 14.17 2.01 -15.81
N GLU A 399 14.96 1.12 -16.38
CA GLU A 399 14.63 0.45 -17.64
C GLU A 399 13.44 -0.50 -17.44
N TYR A 400 13.42 -1.21 -16.33
CA TYR A 400 12.33 -2.08 -15.93
C TYR A 400 10.99 -1.32 -15.78
N ILE A 401 11.01 -0.19 -15.08
CA ILE A 401 9.83 0.65 -14.88
C ILE A 401 9.39 1.32 -16.19
N GLN A 402 10.35 1.72 -17.04
CA GLN A 402 10.03 2.26 -18.36
C GLN A 402 9.37 1.22 -19.27
N LEU A 403 9.72 -0.06 -19.14
CA LEU A 403 9.05 -1.17 -19.83
C LEU A 403 7.57 -1.25 -19.45
N GLU A 404 7.27 -1.22 -18.15
CA GLU A 404 5.88 -1.14 -17.66
C GLU A 404 5.15 0.09 -18.20
N GLY A 405 5.77 1.26 -18.11
CA GLY A 405 5.20 2.52 -18.57
C GLY A 405 4.90 2.55 -20.06
N ARG A 406 5.79 1.98 -20.89
CA ARG A 406 5.56 1.87 -22.34
C ARG A 406 4.37 0.98 -22.68
N VAL A 407 4.16 -0.08 -21.94
CA VAL A 407 3.04 -0.98 -22.17
C VAL A 407 1.74 -0.38 -21.66
N LYS A 408 1.70 0.16 -20.44
CA LYS A 408 0.51 0.84 -19.89
C LYS A 408 0.17 2.09 -20.69
N GLY A 409 1.15 2.90 -21.08
CA GLY A 409 0.93 4.09 -21.91
C GLY A 409 0.41 3.77 -23.32
N ARG A 410 0.81 2.64 -23.93
CA ARG A 410 0.23 2.17 -25.19
C ARG A 410 -1.21 1.69 -25.01
N MET A 411 -1.54 1.06 -23.87
CA MET A 411 -2.90 0.66 -23.55
C MET A 411 -3.82 1.88 -23.37
N ALA A 412 -3.39 2.90 -22.65
CA ALA A 412 -4.15 4.14 -22.46
C ALA A 412 -4.38 4.88 -23.78
N LEU A 413 -3.37 4.94 -24.66
CA LEU A 413 -3.48 5.51 -26.01
C LEU A 413 -4.46 4.74 -26.89
N MET A 414 -4.51 3.41 -26.78
CA MET A 414 -5.46 2.61 -27.56
C MET A 414 -6.91 2.74 -27.06
N ASP A 415 -7.11 2.73 -25.74
CA ASP A 415 -8.44 2.92 -25.12
C ASP A 415 -9.02 4.28 -25.47
N ALA A 416 -8.19 5.25 -25.51
CA ALA A 416 -8.60 6.61 -25.73
C ALA A 416 -8.85 6.91 -27.23
N SER A 417 -8.07 6.34 -28.17
CA SER A 417 -8.41 6.42 -29.60
C SER A 417 -9.76 5.76 -29.93
N ALA A 418 -10.21 4.81 -29.08
CA ALA A 418 -11.52 4.17 -29.22
C ALA A 418 -12.69 5.04 -28.72
N THR A 419 -12.47 6.01 -27.84
CA THR A 419 -13.52 6.82 -27.21
C THR A 419 -13.75 8.18 -27.90
N GLY A 420 -12.85 8.65 -28.76
CA GLY A 420 -13.00 9.89 -29.53
C GLY A 420 -12.96 11.19 -28.69
N GLU A 421 -12.57 11.12 -27.43
CA GLU A 421 -12.49 12.28 -26.51
C GLU A 421 -11.03 12.76 -26.32
N GLU A 422 -10.59 13.71 -27.14
CA GLU A 422 -9.21 14.24 -27.12
C GLU A 422 -8.79 14.87 -25.77
N ASN A 423 -9.70 15.44 -24.99
CA ASN A 423 -9.37 16.16 -23.75
C ASN A 423 -9.16 15.28 -22.50
N VAL A 424 -9.52 14.01 -22.55
CA VAL A 424 -9.32 13.05 -21.43
C VAL A 424 -7.94 12.42 -21.48
N PHE A 425 -7.27 12.52 -22.62
CA PHE A 425 -5.99 11.88 -22.92
C PHE A 425 -4.79 12.44 -22.16
N GLU A 426 -4.63 13.75 -22.19
CA GLU A 426 -3.50 14.40 -21.52
C GLU A 426 -3.56 14.20 -19.99
N SER A 427 -4.77 14.16 -19.42
CA SER A 427 -4.94 13.99 -17.99
C SER A 427 -4.71 12.55 -17.51
N LYS A 428 -5.15 11.53 -18.26
CA LYS A 428 -4.92 10.10 -17.91
C LYS A 428 -3.46 9.70 -18.12
N ALA A 429 -2.87 9.99 -19.27
CA ALA A 429 -1.47 9.67 -19.55
C ALA A 429 -0.50 10.39 -18.59
N SER A 430 -0.79 11.64 -18.23
CA SER A 430 -0.02 12.40 -17.24
C SER A 430 -0.19 11.82 -15.83
N SER A 431 -1.39 11.38 -15.45
CA SER A 431 -1.66 10.73 -14.16
C SER A 431 -0.92 9.41 -14.02
N GLU A 432 -0.97 8.56 -15.05
CA GLU A 432 -0.28 7.26 -15.05
C GLU A 432 1.25 7.42 -15.05
N MET A 433 1.78 8.40 -15.77
CA MET A 433 3.22 8.68 -15.78
C MET A 433 3.71 9.23 -14.42
N ASN A 434 2.90 10.02 -13.73
CA ASN A 434 3.20 10.49 -12.37
C ASN A 434 3.13 9.34 -11.35
N ASP A 435 2.17 8.43 -11.48
CA ASP A 435 2.05 7.23 -10.65
C ASP A 435 3.26 6.29 -10.85
N LEU A 436 3.71 6.10 -12.08
CA LEU A 436 4.91 5.32 -12.38
C LEU A 436 6.19 5.93 -11.80
N LYS A 437 6.38 7.25 -11.89
CA LYS A 437 7.53 7.94 -11.27
C LYS A 437 7.50 7.80 -9.74
N TYR A 438 6.32 7.89 -9.15
CA TYR A 438 6.13 7.74 -7.72
C TYR A 438 6.48 6.31 -7.25
N ARG A 439 5.95 5.28 -7.92
CA ARG A 439 6.27 3.87 -7.63
C ARG A 439 7.74 3.57 -7.84
N SER A 440 8.36 4.12 -8.89
CA SER A 440 9.80 4.01 -9.16
C SER A 440 10.64 4.48 -7.98
N ARG A 441 10.31 5.65 -7.43
CA ARG A 441 11.02 6.19 -6.28
C ARG A 441 10.90 5.29 -5.06
N GLN A 442 9.71 4.80 -4.79
CA GLN A 442 9.47 3.90 -3.65
C GLN A 442 10.17 2.55 -3.78
N LEU A 443 10.17 1.97 -4.98
CA LEU A 443 10.91 0.74 -5.24
C LEU A 443 12.41 0.94 -5.05
N ARG A 444 12.97 2.10 -5.43
CA ARG A 444 14.39 2.44 -5.14
C ARG A 444 14.65 2.56 -3.64
N GLN A 445 13.77 3.22 -2.91
CA GLN A 445 13.91 3.31 -1.45
C GLN A 445 13.86 1.93 -0.79
N LEU A 446 13.00 1.03 -1.27
CA LEU A 446 12.92 -0.36 -0.77
C LEU A 446 14.16 -1.20 -1.06
N GLN A 447 15.07 -0.77 -1.97
CA GLN A 447 16.37 -1.41 -2.15
C GLN A 447 17.29 -1.19 -0.95
N ASP A 448 17.20 -0.02 -0.34
CA ASP A 448 18.13 0.43 0.70
C ASP A 448 17.49 0.40 2.10
N GLU A 449 16.16 0.60 2.20
CA GLU A 449 15.45 0.74 3.46
C GLU A 449 14.16 -0.08 3.50
N VAL A 450 13.74 -0.47 4.70
CA VAL A 450 12.41 -1.06 4.95
C VAL A 450 11.42 0.06 5.19
N LEU A 451 10.51 0.26 4.24
CA LEU A 451 9.45 1.28 4.32
C LEU A 451 8.23 0.77 5.09
N ASP A 452 7.53 1.68 5.75
CA ASP A 452 6.17 1.49 6.26
C ASP A 452 5.13 2.02 5.23
N LEU A 453 3.87 1.61 5.37
CA LEU A 453 2.78 2.13 4.51
C LEU A 453 2.65 3.66 4.59
N GLU A 454 2.99 4.25 5.73
CA GLU A 454 3.01 5.69 5.95
C GLU A 454 4.05 6.41 5.12
N ASP A 455 5.23 5.80 4.92
CA ASP A 455 6.30 6.37 4.10
C ASP A 455 5.89 6.42 2.62
N ILE A 456 5.09 5.44 2.18
CA ILE A 456 4.54 5.39 0.82
C ILE A 456 3.47 6.46 0.59
N SER A 457 2.62 6.74 1.57
CA SER A 457 1.55 7.73 1.43
C SER A 457 2.02 9.20 1.52
N GLY A 458 3.31 9.46 1.36
CA GLY A 458 3.86 10.82 1.47
C GLY A 458 3.92 11.34 2.89
N GLY A 459 4.03 10.43 3.87
CA GLY A 459 4.05 10.74 5.29
C GLY A 459 2.66 10.93 5.91
N ILE A 460 1.58 10.81 5.12
CA ILE A 460 0.20 10.91 5.62
C ILE A 460 -0.31 9.52 5.99
N SER A 461 -0.68 9.35 7.25
CA SER A 461 -1.25 8.11 7.80
C SER A 461 -2.70 8.30 8.21
N ILE A 462 -3.47 7.22 8.20
CA ILE A 462 -4.81 7.20 8.84
C ILE A 462 -4.68 7.57 10.32
N THR A 463 -3.55 7.23 10.95
CA THR A 463 -3.28 7.60 12.35
C THR A 463 -3.18 9.11 12.56
N ASP A 464 -2.86 9.90 11.53
CA ASP A 464 -2.80 11.36 11.62
C ASP A 464 -4.18 12.00 11.82
N PHE A 465 -5.24 11.24 11.52
CA PHE A 465 -6.63 11.68 11.66
C PHE A 465 -7.38 10.96 12.79
N ALA A 466 -6.79 9.94 13.41
CA ALA A 466 -7.44 9.18 14.49
C ALA A 466 -7.18 9.83 15.86
N PHE A 467 -8.22 9.91 16.69
CA PHE A 467 -8.16 10.43 18.06
C PHE A 467 -8.20 9.33 19.13
N ASP A 468 -8.09 8.07 18.74
CA ASP A 468 -8.25 6.92 19.65
C ASP A 468 -7.31 6.95 20.85
N ASP A 469 -6.09 7.41 20.65
CA ASP A 469 -5.09 7.45 21.72
C ASP A 469 -5.45 8.45 22.80
N PHE A 470 -5.93 9.64 22.37
CA PHE A 470 -6.40 10.67 23.30
C PHE A 470 -7.63 10.19 24.07
N ARG A 471 -8.54 9.43 23.41
CA ARG A 471 -9.68 8.80 24.07
C ARG A 471 -9.26 7.77 25.11
N VAL A 472 -8.26 6.94 24.81
CA VAL A 472 -7.74 5.93 25.74
C VAL A 472 -7.08 6.61 26.95
N GLU A 473 -6.28 7.64 26.73
CA GLU A 473 -5.67 8.42 27.81
C GLU A 473 -6.74 9.11 28.68
N LEU A 474 -7.73 9.73 28.04
CA LEU A 474 -8.85 10.34 28.73
C LEU A 474 -9.64 9.32 29.57
N GLN A 475 -9.95 8.13 29.02
CA GLN A 475 -10.65 7.08 29.75
C GLN A 475 -9.83 6.56 30.94
N ARG A 476 -8.51 6.45 30.79
CA ARG A 476 -7.62 6.05 31.87
C ARG A 476 -7.67 7.10 32.99
N TYR A 477 -7.47 8.36 32.65
CA TYR A 477 -7.50 9.48 33.59
C TYR A 477 -8.85 9.59 34.31
N ALA A 478 -9.98 9.45 33.59
CA ALA A 478 -11.31 9.48 34.16
C ALA A 478 -11.58 8.32 35.15
N LYS A 479 -10.99 7.13 34.93
CA LYS A 479 -11.06 6.00 35.86
C LYS A 479 -10.22 6.22 37.13
N GLU A 480 -9.05 6.84 36.98
CA GLU A 480 -8.16 7.16 38.10
C GLU A 480 -8.66 8.33 38.94
N HIS A 481 -9.41 9.26 38.33
CA HIS A 481 -9.95 10.47 38.95
C HIS A 481 -11.46 10.63 38.72
N PRO A 482 -12.30 9.78 39.33
CA PRO A 482 -13.74 9.81 39.10
C PRO A 482 -14.38 11.16 39.52
N GLY A 483 -15.16 11.74 38.63
CA GLY A 483 -15.90 12.99 38.88
C GLY A 483 -15.08 14.29 38.76
N LEU A 484 -13.76 14.19 38.57
CA LEU A 484 -12.89 15.37 38.47
C LEU A 484 -13.18 16.17 37.18
N LEU A 485 -13.35 15.47 36.07
CA LEU A 485 -13.62 16.10 34.76
C LEU A 485 -14.97 16.81 34.73
N GLU A 486 -16.00 16.20 35.33
CA GLU A 486 -17.36 16.76 35.38
C GLU A 486 -17.45 18.01 36.28
N THR A 487 -16.57 18.12 37.27
CA THR A 487 -16.56 19.25 38.22
C THR A 487 -15.56 20.34 37.87
N SER A 488 -14.77 20.12 36.82
CA SER A 488 -13.74 21.06 36.37
C SER A 488 -14.40 22.32 35.77
N PRO A 489 -14.02 23.54 36.22
CA PRO A 489 -14.56 24.79 35.66
C PRO A 489 -14.04 25.02 34.24
N ALA A 490 -14.80 25.76 33.42
CA ALA A 490 -14.30 26.29 32.16
C ALA A 490 -13.21 27.35 32.41
N GLY A 491 -12.33 27.53 31.41
CA GLY A 491 -11.21 28.47 31.53
C GLY A 491 -9.99 27.93 32.28
N LEU A 492 -9.92 26.61 32.53
CA LEU A 492 -8.74 26.01 33.12
C LEU A 492 -7.50 26.27 32.26
N HIS A 493 -6.40 26.59 32.91
CA HIS A 493 -5.12 26.76 32.23
C HIS A 493 -3.97 26.02 32.93
N ALA A 494 -2.93 25.75 32.15
CA ALA A 494 -1.68 25.23 32.62
C ALA A 494 -0.52 25.90 31.88
N VAL A 495 0.67 25.81 32.46
CA VAL A 495 1.91 26.30 31.84
C VAL A 495 2.88 25.14 31.76
N ALA A 496 3.43 24.89 30.57
CA ALA A 496 4.38 23.83 30.33
C ALA A 496 5.61 24.33 29.55
N PRO A 497 6.81 23.79 29.82
CA PRO A 497 7.98 24.07 29.00
C PRO A 497 7.87 23.34 27.65
N ILE A 498 8.43 23.94 26.60
CA ILE A 498 8.59 23.27 25.32
C ILE A 498 9.57 22.10 25.49
N PRO A 499 9.20 20.86 25.12
CA PRO A 499 10.12 19.72 25.17
C PRO A 499 11.37 19.96 24.32
N ALA A 500 12.54 19.52 24.80
CA ALA A 500 13.81 19.70 24.10
C ALA A 500 13.80 19.11 22.67
N GLU A 501 13.01 18.06 22.45
CA GLU A 501 12.82 17.38 21.16
C GLU A 501 12.10 18.25 20.13
N LEU A 502 11.27 19.20 20.60
CA LEU A 502 10.46 20.10 19.76
C LEU A 502 10.98 21.56 19.76
N ALA A 503 12.07 21.86 20.47
CA ALA A 503 12.63 23.21 20.58
C ALA A 503 13.05 23.85 19.25
N GLY A 504 13.24 23.05 18.19
CA GLY A 504 13.52 23.55 16.83
C GLY A 504 12.26 23.80 15.98
N GLU A 505 11.14 23.20 16.37
CA GLU A 505 9.88 23.21 15.59
C GLU A 505 8.83 24.15 16.22
N LEU A 506 8.78 24.21 17.55
CA LEU A 506 7.84 25.03 18.31
C LEU A 506 8.51 26.30 18.87
N ALA A 507 7.73 27.36 18.98
CA ALA A 507 8.08 28.58 19.67
C ALA A 507 7.19 28.75 20.94
N PRO A 508 7.60 29.55 21.94
CA PRO A 508 6.70 29.94 23.03
C PRO A 508 5.40 30.50 22.50
N GLY A 509 4.30 30.21 23.19
CA GLY A 509 2.97 30.61 22.71
C GLY A 509 1.85 30.01 23.54
N ALA A 510 0.67 29.86 22.97
CA ALA A 510 -0.49 29.28 23.65
C ALA A 510 -1.28 28.33 22.75
N ILE A 511 -1.92 27.34 23.39
CA ILE A 511 -2.92 26.49 22.74
C ILE A 511 -4.26 26.83 23.36
N PHE A 512 -5.20 27.31 22.57
CA PHE A 512 -6.55 27.64 23.00
C PHE A 512 -7.54 26.56 22.57
N CYS A 513 -8.42 26.15 23.49
CA CYS A 513 -9.58 25.32 23.21
C CYS A 513 -10.83 26.19 23.35
N LEU A 514 -11.49 26.45 22.26
CA LEU A 514 -12.71 27.25 22.17
C LEU A 514 -13.90 26.34 21.83
N ARG A 515 -15.07 26.67 22.34
CA ARG A 515 -16.34 26.04 21.96
C ARG A 515 -17.19 27.07 21.21
N GLN A 516 -17.65 26.69 20.05
CA GLN A 516 -18.62 27.48 19.30
C GLN A 516 -19.99 27.37 19.97
N ASN A 517 -20.60 28.52 20.26
CA ASN A 517 -21.89 28.62 21.00
C ASN A 517 -23.09 28.33 20.08
N ASP A 518 -22.99 28.64 18.78
CA ASP A 518 -24.02 28.30 17.81
C ASP A 518 -23.84 26.85 17.35
N GLU A 519 -24.88 26.04 17.56
CA GLU A 519 -24.91 24.63 17.12
C GLU A 519 -25.23 24.48 15.62
N ALA A 520 -25.55 25.56 14.92
CA ALA A 520 -25.79 25.57 13.49
C ALA A 520 -24.46 25.48 12.73
N ARG A 521 -24.05 24.24 12.39
CA ARG A 521 -22.84 23.98 11.60
C ARG A 521 -22.98 24.52 10.18
N ASP A 522 -22.04 25.34 9.73
CA ASP A 522 -21.90 25.63 8.30
C ASP A 522 -21.57 24.32 7.56
N PRO A 523 -22.33 23.94 6.51
CA PRO A 523 -22.04 22.75 5.71
C PRO A 523 -20.63 22.75 5.08
N LYS A 524 -19.97 23.90 5.02
CA LYS A 524 -18.59 24.06 4.53
C LYS A 524 -17.52 23.93 5.62
N ASP A 525 -17.93 23.92 6.90
CA ASP A 525 -16.98 23.79 8.01
C ASP A 525 -16.34 22.41 8.00
N SER A 526 -15.02 22.37 7.84
CA SER A 526 -14.18 21.18 7.82
C SER A 526 -13.59 20.82 9.19
N ASN A 527 -14.03 21.46 10.28
CA ASN A 527 -13.57 21.16 11.63
C ASN A 527 -14.02 19.77 12.10
N PRO A 528 -13.11 18.79 12.32
CA PRO A 528 -13.47 17.44 12.74
C PRO A 528 -13.91 17.36 14.20
N THR A 529 -13.56 18.35 15.04
CA THR A 529 -13.88 18.40 16.47
C THR A 529 -15.05 19.32 16.81
N PHE A 530 -15.78 19.82 15.79
CA PHE A 530 -16.94 20.68 16.01
C PHE A 530 -17.86 20.15 17.13
N PRO A 531 -18.33 20.97 18.07
CA PRO A 531 -18.24 22.45 18.14
C PRO A 531 -16.94 22.99 18.78
N TYR A 532 -15.94 22.18 19.03
CA TYR A 532 -14.69 22.59 19.67
C TYR A 532 -13.64 22.93 18.63
N CYS A 533 -12.96 24.07 18.81
CA CYS A 533 -11.82 24.52 18.01
C CYS A 533 -10.58 24.49 18.88
N LEU A 534 -9.53 23.81 18.41
CA LEU A 534 -8.25 23.73 19.11
C LEU A 534 -7.15 24.29 18.21
N VAL A 535 -6.48 25.36 18.66
CA VAL A 535 -5.50 26.10 17.87
C VAL A 535 -4.28 26.42 18.73
N TYR A 536 -3.09 26.10 18.22
CA TYR A 536 -1.82 26.60 18.74
C TYR A 536 -1.42 27.88 17.99
N ILE A 537 -0.96 28.87 18.72
CA ILE A 537 -0.39 30.12 18.20
C ILE A 537 0.90 30.46 18.94
N SER A 538 1.96 30.77 18.18
CA SER A 538 3.23 31.25 18.76
C SER A 538 3.11 32.70 19.28
N GLN A 539 3.93 33.07 20.24
CA GLN A 539 3.91 34.40 20.88
C GLN A 539 4.16 35.54 19.89
N ASP A 540 4.91 35.28 18.82
CA ASP A 540 5.13 36.24 17.73
C ASP A 540 4.00 36.25 16.67
N GLY A 541 2.98 35.40 16.83
CA GLY A 541 1.86 35.26 15.89
C GLY A 541 2.23 34.64 14.54
N CYS A 542 3.51 34.24 14.33
CA CYS A 542 3.98 33.76 13.02
C CYS A 542 3.60 32.31 12.73
N LYS A 543 3.44 31.48 13.77
CA LYS A 543 3.06 30.07 13.66
C LYS A 543 1.68 29.86 14.25
N VAL A 544 0.70 29.56 13.41
CA VAL A 544 -0.69 29.25 13.81
C VAL A 544 -1.08 27.91 13.24
N THR A 545 -1.58 27.00 14.08
CA THR A 545 -2.20 25.77 13.59
C THR A 545 -3.65 26.04 13.21
N LYS A 546 -4.14 25.39 12.16
CA LYS A 546 -5.53 25.56 11.74
C LYS A 546 -6.49 24.77 12.64
N HIS A 547 -7.64 25.35 12.94
CA HIS A 547 -8.73 24.68 13.68
C HIS A 547 -9.25 23.43 12.96
N THR A 548 -9.02 23.31 11.65
CA THR A 548 -9.33 22.11 10.86
C THR A 548 -8.35 20.96 11.10
N GLN A 549 -7.24 21.22 11.82
CA GLN A 549 -6.20 20.24 12.16
C GLN A 549 -5.97 20.14 13.67
N PRO A 550 -7.00 19.86 14.48
CA PRO A 550 -6.91 19.89 15.95
C PRO A 550 -5.92 18.85 16.50
N LYS A 551 -5.65 17.77 15.75
CA LYS A 551 -4.70 16.76 16.17
C LYS A 551 -3.28 17.31 16.31
N THR A 552 -2.84 18.21 15.45
CA THR A 552 -1.53 18.86 15.58
C THR A 552 -1.37 19.56 16.92
N ALA A 553 -2.39 20.33 17.34
CA ALA A 553 -2.39 20.99 18.63
C ALA A 553 -2.46 19.99 19.80
N LEU A 554 -3.25 18.91 19.68
CA LEU A 554 -3.31 17.83 20.67
C LEU A 554 -1.99 17.09 20.81
N ASP A 555 -1.26 16.82 19.73
CA ASP A 555 0.06 16.17 19.75
C ASP A 555 1.08 17.07 20.45
N VAL A 556 1.03 18.39 20.25
CA VAL A 556 1.85 19.36 20.98
C VAL A 556 1.51 19.35 22.47
N MET A 557 0.22 19.37 22.84
CA MET A 557 -0.21 19.27 24.25
C MET A 557 0.29 17.97 24.89
N ARG A 558 0.14 16.84 24.19
CA ARG A 558 0.63 15.56 24.68
C ARG A 558 2.14 15.58 24.90
N ALA A 559 2.91 16.06 23.93
CA ALA A 559 4.36 16.13 24.05
C ALA A 559 4.81 17.02 25.23
N ALA A 560 4.15 18.16 25.42
CA ALA A 560 4.45 19.07 26.51
C ALA A 560 4.02 18.57 27.90
N CYS A 561 2.96 17.73 27.98
CA CYS A 561 2.35 17.31 29.25
C CYS A 561 2.56 15.83 29.60
N SER A 562 3.03 14.96 28.67
CA SER A 562 3.07 13.50 28.88
C SER A 562 3.96 13.04 30.04
N SER A 563 4.98 13.78 30.40
CA SER A 563 5.85 13.50 31.55
C SER A 563 5.39 14.12 32.87
N GLN A 564 4.27 14.86 32.86
CA GLN A 564 3.79 15.63 34.00
C GLN A 564 2.47 15.05 34.50
N THR A 565 2.45 14.54 35.74
CA THR A 565 1.23 14.06 36.40
C THR A 565 0.56 15.15 37.24
N GLU A 566 1.28 16.21 37.57
CA GLU A 566 0.82 17.34 38.35
C GLU A 566 1.20 18.67 37.69
N PRO A 567 0.41 19.73 37.90
CA PRO A 567 0.74 21.07 37.38
C PRO A 567 2.10 21.57 37.88
N LEU A 568 2.88 22.20 37.01
CA LEU A 568 4.12 22.87 37.37
C LEU A 568 3.81 24.17 38.10
N LEU A 569 3.56 24.07 39.41
CA LEU A 569 3.04 25.15 40.24
C LEU A 569 3.91 26.44 40.20
N GLU A 570 5.20 26.29 40.00
CA GLU A 570 6.13 27.45 39.94
C GLU A 570 5.91 28.25 38.64
N LEU A 571 5.75 27.57 37.51
CA LEU A 571 5.42 28.22 36.21
C LEU A 571 4.02 28.81 36.24
N CYS A 572 3.06 28.08 36.78
CA CYS A 572 1.70 28.62 36.95
C CYS A 572 1.66 29.86 37.85
N ARG A 573 2.40 29.87 38.97
CA ARG A 573 2.53 31.05 39.86
C ARG A 573 3.23 32.22 39.17
N GLN A 574 4.23 31.95 38.34
CA GLN A 574 4.89 32.99 37.55
C GLN A 574 3.91 33.61 36.54
N PHE A 575 3.18 32.78 35.82
CA PHE A 575 2.13 33.22 34.89
C PHE A 575 1.05 34.04 35.60
N ASN A 576 0.52 33.56 36.74
CA ASN A 576 -0.50 34.27 37.51
C ASN A 576 0.01 35.62 38.03
N ARG A 577 1.29 35.71 38.44
CA ARG A 577 1.89 37.01 38.81
C ARG A 577 1.98 37.97 37.62
N GLN A 578 2.38 37.48 36.45
CA GLN A 578 2.50 38.27 35.21
C GLN A 578 1.15 38.79 34.76
N THR A 579 0.11 37.97 34.82
CA THR A 579 -1.25 38.28 34.40
C THR A 579 -2.12 38.89 35.52
N ARG A 580 -1.56 39.13 36.74
CA ARG A 580 -2.30 39.58 37.93
C ARG A 580 -3.52 38.70 38.21
N ASP A 581 -3.29 37.40 38.30
CA ASP A 581 -4.35 36.39 38.46
C ASP A 581 -5.44 36.43 37.38
N GLY A 582 -5.07 36.71 36.14
CA GLY A 582 -5.96 36.77 34.99
C GLY A 582 -6.64 38.11 34.74
N LEU A 583 -6.36 39.12 35.58
CA LEU A 583 -6.94 40.46 35.41
C LEU A 583 -6.28 41.29 34.29
N CYS A 584 -5.11 40.89 33.82
CA CYS A 584 -4.40 41.59 32.77
C CYS A 584 -3.72 40.55 31.88
N MET A 585 -4.45 40.07 30.87
CA MET A 585 -3.98 39.01 29.97
C MET A 585 -3.08 39.55 28.85
N GLY A 586 -3.19 40.85 28.50
CA GLY A 586 -2.27 41.55 27.58
C GLY A 586 -1.99 40.79 26.29
N GLU A 587 -0.75 40.29 26.13
CA GLU A 587 -0.32 39.54 24.93
C GLU A 587 -1.19 38.31 24.60
N TYR A 588 -1.78 37.65 25.60
CA TYR A 588 -2.64 36.49 25.39
C TYR A 588 -4.02 36.87 24.82
N GLU A 589 -4.49 38.09 25.06
CA GLU A 589 -5.70 38.63 24.45
C GLU A 589 -5.49 38.89 22.96
N ASP A 590 -4.30 39.42 22.60
CA ASP A 590 -3.92 39.62 21.19
C ASP A 590 -3.80 38.29 20.46
N LEU A 591 -3.18 37.28 21.10
CA LEU A 591 -3.07 35.92 20.53
C LEU A 591 -4.43 35.26 20.36
N LEU A 592 -5.33 35.40 21.32
CA LEU A 592 -6.69 34.87 21.23
C LEU A 592 -7.48 35.54 20.12
N SER A 593 -7.31 36.85 19.90
CA SER A 593 -7.89 37.57 18.76
C SER A 593 -7.50 36.98 17.44
N GLN A 594 -6.18 36.75 17.25
CA GLN A 594 -5.67 36.17 16.03
C GLN A 594 -6.18 34.73 15.79
N VAL A 595 -6.39 33.96 16.88
CA VAL A 595 -6.99 32.62 16.78
C VAL A 595 -8.46 32.72 16.34
N VAL A 596 -9.23 33.65 16.85
CA VAL A 596 -10.63 33.83 16.44
C VAL A 596 -10.72 34.35 15.00
N GLU A 597 -9.80 35.23 14.58
CA GLU A 597 -9.67 35.67 13.19
C GLU A 597 -9.33 34.47 12.24
N GLU A 598 -8.44 33.58 12.67
CA GLU A 598 -8.12 32.36 11.89
C GLU A 598 -9.36 31.46 11.72
N ILE A 599 -10.16 31.29 12.78
CA ILE A 599 -11.35 30.46 12.74
C ILE A 599 -12.48 31.11 11.92
N THR A 600 -12.71 32.42 12.06
CA THR A 600 -13.82 33.12 11.41
C THR A 600 -13.49 33.63 10.01
N GLY A 601 -12.20 33.81 9.70
CA GLY A 601 -11.75 34.43 8.44
C GLY A 601 -12.09 35.93 8.33
N VAL A 602 -12.45 36.58 9.40
CA VAL A 602 -12.87 38.01 9.44
C VAL A 602 -12.01 38.78 10.44
N GLN A 603 -11.41 39.89 10.01
CA GLN A 603 -10.75 40.80 10.94
C GLN A 603 -11.80 41.62 11.69
N GLU A 604 -11.93 41.42 12.99
CA GLU A 604 -12.77 42.26 13.85
C GLU A 604 -11.98 42.86 15.02
N ASP A 605 -12.04 44.21 15.10
CA ASP A 605 -11.58 45.00 16.24
C ASP A 605 -12.69 45.04 17.31
N LYS A 606 -12.63 44.27 18.40
CA LYS A 606 -13.19 44.55 19.75
C LYS A 606 -13.72 43.32 20.51
N GLY A 607 -13.42 43.22 21.79
CA GLY A 607 -14.26 42.54 22.79
C GLY A 607 -13.66 41.31 23.51
N ILE A 608 -12.34 41.16 23.57
CA ILE A 608 -11.66 39.97 24.15
C ILE A 608 -11.70 39.94 25.67
N GLU A 609 -11.78 41.08 26.32
CA GLU A 609 -11.80 41.17 27.80
C GLU A 609 -12.89 40.31 28.46
N SER A 610 -14.00 40.03 27.73
CA SER A 610 -15.08 39.19 28.23
C SER A 610 -14.77 37.69 28.30
N LEU A 611 -13.87 37.19 27.48
CA LEU A 611 -13.54 35.74 27.43
C LEU A 611 -12.67 35.28 28.60
N PHE A 612 -11.87 36.18 29.17
CA PHE A 612 -11.04 35.90 30.35
C PHE A 612 -11.69 36.25 31.68
N SER A 613 -12.79 36.99 31.68
CA SER A 613 -13.54 37.33 32.91
C SER A 613 -14.47 36.20 33.35
N LEU A 614 -13.93 35.26 34.11
CA LEU A 614 -14.69 34.18 34.76
C LEU A 614 -15.49 34.76 35.96
N GLY A 615 -16.79 35.01 35.77
CA GLY A 615 -17.66 35.15 36.93
C GLY A 615 -18.81 36.13 36.93
N GLU A 616 -19.09 36.94 35.91
CA GLU A 616 -20.29 37.76 35.89
C GLU A 616 -21.06 37.67 34.57
N VAL A 617 -22.30 37.21 34.69
CA VAL A 617 -23.30 37.18 33.61
C VAL A 617 -23.78 38.61 33.36
N GLY A 618 -23.28 39.23 32.30
CA GLY A 618 -23.75 40.54 31.83
C GLY A 618 -24.10 40.49 30.35
N SER A 619 -25.37 40.67 30.04
CA SER A 619 -25.94 40.71 28.70
C SER A 619 -25.45 41.90 27.89
N GLY A 620 -24.81 41.65 26.74
CA GLY A 620 -24.53 42.68 25.74
C GLY A 620 -24.09 42.06 24.43
N VAL A 621 -24.90 42.21 23.40
CA VAL A 621 -24.72 41.67 22.05
C VAL A 621 -23.58 42.38 21.34
N THR A 622 -22.53 41.61 20.95
CA THR A 622 -21.57 42.01 19.92
C THR A 622 -21.19 40.83 19.09
N VAL A 623 -21.29 40.97 17.79
CA VAL A 623 -21.07 39.93 16.77
C VAL A 623 -19.59 39.57 16.71
N GLY A 624 -19.26 38.25 16.75
CA GLY A 624 -17.93 37.70 16.51
C GLY A 624 -17.31 36.93 17.69
N PHE A 625 -17.19 37.55 18.88
CA PHE A 625 -16.62 36.89 20.07
C PHE A 625 -17.67 36.23 20.96
N ASP A 626 -18.90 36.67 20.91
CA ASP A 626 -20.04 36.08 21.65
C ASP A 626 -20.40 34.67 21.13
N ASP A 627 -19.89 34.30 19.95
CA ASP A 627 -20.10 32.99 19.32
C ASP A 627 -19.16 31.90 19.85
N TYR A 628 -18.14 32.26 20.63
CA TYR A 628 -17.17 31.33 21.19
C TYR A 628 -17.07 31.44 22.72
N SER A 629 -16.83 30.30 23.37
CA SER A 629 -16.54 30.21 24.81
C SER A 629 -15.16 29.58 25.00
N LEU A 630 -14.33 30.18 25.86
CA LEU A 630 -13.02 29.60 26.22
C LEU A 630 -13.23 28.40 27.15
N VAL A 631 -12.84 27.21 26.69
CA VAL A 631 -12.93 25.97 27.47
C VAL A 631 -11.69 25.78 28.34
N SER A 632 -10.51 25.89 27.73
CA SER A 632 -9.22 25.75 28.41
C SER A 632 -8.10 26.32 27.54
N PHE A 633 -6.93 26.57 28.13
CA PHE A 633 -5.73 26.93 27.39
C PHE A 633 -4.45 26.42 28.05
N LEU A 634 -3.43 26.17 27.24
CA LEU A 634 -2.09 25.76 27.68
C LEU A 634 -1.09 26.81 27.19
N VAL A 635 -0.31 27.35 28.11
CA VAL A 635 0.79 28.28 27.79
C VAL A 635 2.08 27.49 27.64
N LEU A 636 2.78 27.67 26.53
CA LEU A 636 4.07 27.07 26.26
C LEU A 636 5.16 28.12 26.46
N VAL A 637 6.13 27.79 27.32
CA VAL A 637 7.28 28.66 27.63
C VAL A 637 8.58 28.02 27.18
N GLU A 638 9.65 28.82 27.01
CA GLU A 638 10.99 28.27 26.78
C GLU A 638 11.35 27.33 27.93
N GLY A 639 11.92 26.14 27.59
CA GLY A 639 12.30 25.09 28.51
C GLY A 639 13.67 25.34 29.17
#